data_837d63a31994d6dbcd78ba997319dd33
#
_entry.id   837d63a31994d6dbcd78ba997319dd33
#
_cell.length_a   1.000
_cell.length_b   1.000
_cell.length_c   1.000
_cell.angle_alpha   90.00
_cell.angle_beta   90.00
_cell.angle_gamma   90.00
#
_symmetry.space_group_name_H-M   'P 1'
#
loop_
_entity.id
_entity.type
_entity.pdbx_description
1 polymer ?
#
loop_
_entity_poly.entity_id
_entity_poly.type
_entity_poly.pdbx_seq_one_letter_code
_entity_poly.pdbx_strand_id
1 'polypeptide(L)'
;MVSTTSLQPALRLLVGLLFFSTWFATADVTAQAYPSARSGGNYMHAFYLPPAPTATPWAPAWAPDGQSVAVSMQGSIWEVEVETGVALQLTSGRGYHSSPNFSPDGRWLVYTSDFDNKRIQLEVMNIETGEVFRLTDDDQIYLDPVFSPDGKQIAYVSTQPSGYFNIYIRNFFDGSWVAPPVAVTSDNDFGRSRLYFGAWDMHITPTWVPDGSELLLVSNRDVPLGSGNVLRVPAIENGIEFAETVLSEQSLYRTRPDVSIDGKRFVYSSTSGSADQYNNLYVQPTVGGEPYKMTFFESDAFHPRWSPDGENIAFIGNSEGLSRLMMLETYGGKITHVSINELRHREPMGMVSVKILNSDDNQLTPNRVHLKASDGKFYAPLDAYARAGHVGDLVFHNDGEFEVQVPVGDMEFSVLKGFEFHPMTKSVNVIENEVIHLEVKLERLINMGKRGWHNASTHVHANYGGNLHNTLDNLKFMSRAEGQDLVLEQVANKDNRILDYHLFEGGGGAHSSSEEDQVVVVGQEYRPPFYGHVFMFGMKDHLISPFVTGYEGTAVESLYPSNTDMLLKAKAQGAVTGYVHPFLGEIDPLEGSLGGGKGFVVDAALGATDALEWSDASTSGFYPLYAVWNSGLRITATGGEDSISSLHRSKLIGSFRTYVYTGSAGLSMEAWFDGLLKGRALVTSGPILEMAVGSSLPGDTIEFSDDRGTLNISGRLRSIVDV
;
A
#
# COMPACT_ATOMS: atom_id res chain seq x y z
N MET A 1 43.98 -12.89 31.66
CA MET A 1 44.98 -12.94 30.58
C MET A 1 45.02 -14.35 30.03
N VAL A 2 44.29 -14.62 28.97
CA VAL A 2 44.40 -15.86 28.20
C VAL A 2 44.60 -15.43 26.77
N SER A 3 45.66 -15.94 26.17
CA SER A 3 46.19 -15.53 24.87
C SER A 3 45.29 -15.93 23.73
N THR A 4 44.93 -14.97 22.92
CA THR A 4 44.35 -15.13 21.60
C THR A 4 45.44 -15.54 20.60
N THR A 5 45.51 -16.79 20.21
CA THR A 5 46.27 -17.19 19.01
C THR A 5 45.51 -18.21 18.18
N SER A 6 45.29 -17.81 16.91
CA SER A 6 45.16 -18.63 15.73
C SER A 6 43.88 -19.46 15.50
N LEU A 7 42.80 -18.78 15.10
CA LEU A 7 41.71 -19.41 14.33
C LEU A 7 41.26 -18.58 13.12
N GLN A 8 42.19 -17.76 12.57
CA GLN A 8 41.83 -16.84 11.48
C GLN A 8 42.02 -17.33 10.02
N PRO A 9 42.75 -18.40 9.65
CA PRO A 9 42.88 -18.70 8.21
C PRO A 9 41.75 -19.56 7.62
N ALA A 10 41.09 -20.40 8.39
CA ALA A 10 40.10 -21.34 7.83
C ALA A 10 38.73 -20.69 7.57
N LEU A 11 38.33 -19.72 8.41
CA LEU A 11 37.05 -19.02 8.24
C LEU A 11 37.09 -17.97 7.11
N ARG A 12 38.26 -17.41 6.83
CA ARG A 12 38.43 -16.47 5.70
C ARG A 12 38.41 -17.16 4.34
N LEU A 13 38.72 -18.46 4.26
CA LEU A 13 38.67 -19.19 2.99
C LEU A 13 37.24 -19.66 2.63
N LEU A 14 36.38 -19.93 3.63
CA LEU A 14 34.99 -20.28 3.38
C LEU A 14 34.12 -19.06 3.03
N VAL A 15 34.41 -17.91 3.63
CA VAL A 15 33.75 -16.65 3.30
C VAL A 15 34.22 -16.11 1.93
N GLY A 16 35.49 -16.36 1.57
CA GLY A 16 36.04 -15.93 0.26
C GLY A 16 35.55 -16.75 -0.94
N LEU A 17 35.08 -17.98 -0.76
CA LEU A 17 34.52 -18.82 -1.84
C LEU A 17 33.03 -18.59 -2.08
N LEU A 18 32.30 -17.98 -1.13
CA LEU A 18 30.91 -17.55 -1.30
C LEU A 18 30.77 -16.15 -1.91
N PHE A 19 31.86 -15.39 -2.02
CA PHE A 19 31.85 -14.02 -2.60
C PHE A 19 32.20 -13.96 -4.08
N PHE A 20 32.50 -15.09 -4.75
CA PHE A 20 32.95 -15.06 -6.16
C PHE A 20 31.92 -15.56 -7.18
N SER A 21 30.66 -15.79 -6.78
CA SER A 21 29.61 -16.20 -7.72
C SER A 21 28.31 -15.38 -7.71
N THR A 22 28.31 -14.19 -7.09
CA THR A 22 27.14 -13.30 -7.09
C THR A 22 27.46 -11.92 -7.67
N TRP A 23 28.14 -11.86 -8.80
CA TRP A 23 27.97 -10.77 -9.74
C TRP A 23 26.82 -11.12 -10.71
N PHE A 24 25.70 -11.54 -10.17
CA PHE A 24 24.43 -11.22 -10.82
C PHE A 24 24.06 -9.84 -10.33
N ALA A 25 23.91 -8.94 -11.30
CA ALA A 25 23.38 -7.63 -11.09
C ALA A 25 22.27 -7.71 -10.03
N THR A 26 22.52 -7.17 -8.84
CA THR A 26 21.47 -6.54 -8.09
C THR A 26 20.94 -5.47 -9.02
N ALA A 27 19.96 -5.83 -9.87
CA ALA A 27 19.08 -4.84 -10.42
C ALA A 27 18.65 -4.07 -9.18
N ASP A 28 18.99 -2.80 -9.14
CA ASP A 28 18.57 -1.91 -8.07
C ASP A 28 17.09 -2.12 -7.83
N VAL A 29 16.74 -2.85 -6.77
CA VAL A 29 15.38 -2.99 -6.24
C VAL A 29 14.98 -1.69 -5.53
N THR A 30 15.69 -0.60 -5.76
CA THR A 30 15.18 0.77 -5.59
C THR A 30 14.17 1.12 -6.68
N ALA A 31 13.75 0.11 -7.47
CA ALA A 31 12.71 0.25 -8.44
C ALA A 31 11.45 0.73 -7.76
N GLN A 32 11.07 1.96 -8.04
CA GLN A 32 9.74 2.52 -7.98
C GLN A 32 9.56 3.79 -7.16
N ALA A 33 10.64 4.41 -6.71
CA ALA A 33 10.60 5.85 -6.69
C ALA A 33 10.83 6.29 -8.15
N TYR A 34 9.89 6.98 -8.76
CA TYR A 34 10.13 7.61 -10.04
C TYR A 34 11.39 8.47 -9.91
N PRO A 35 12.46 8.26 -10.71
CA PRO A 35 13.78 8.85 -10.44
C PRO A 35 13.78 10.37 -10.39
N SER A 36 12.81 11.00 -11.08
CA SER A 36 12.63 12.45 -11.12
C SER A 36 11.83 13.02 -9.94
N ALA A 37 11.25 12.19 -9.05
CA ALA A 37 10.51 12.66 -7.88
C ALA A 37 11.42 12.73 -6.66
N ARG A 38 11.54 13.89 -6.04
CA ARG A 38 12.31 14.12 -4.81
C ARG A 38 11.44 14.39 -3.59
N SER A 39 10.27 15.02 -3.80
CA SER A 39 9.35 15.38 -2.73
C SER A 39 8.56 14.16 -2.27
N GLY A 40 8.59 13.88 -0.97
CA GLY A 40 7.82 12.81 -0.35
C GLY A 40 8.36 11.39 -0.52
N GLY A 41 9.46 11.19 -1.23
CA GLY A 41 10.09 9.88 -1.39
C GLY A 41 9.10 8.76 -1.73
N ASN A 42 9.32 7.56 -1.19
CA ASN A 42 8.48 6.39 -1.46
C ASN A 42 7.02 6.52 -0.95
N TYR A 43 6.76 7.36 0.05
CA TYR A 43 5.40 7.57 0.55
C TYR A 43 4.48 8.22 -0.47
N MET A 44 4.99 9.10 -1.32
CA MET A 44 4.21 9.73 -2.37
C MET A 44 3.58 8.71 -3.32
N HIS A 45 4.32 7.65 -3.66
CA HIS A 45 3.82 6.60 -4.55
C HIS A 45 2.65 5.84 -3.93
N ALA A 46 2.71 5.55 -2.64
CA ALA A 46 1.68 4.78 -1.97
C ALA A 46 0.36 5.56 -1.81
N PHE A 47 0.44 6.88 -1.60
CA PHE A 47 -0.74 7.69 -1.25
C PHE A 47 -1.23 8.58 -2.38
N TYR A 48 -0.35 9.00 -3.28
CA TYR A 48 -0.67 10.02 -4.26
C TYR A 48 -0.83 9.50 -5.69
N LEU A 49 0.06 8.62 -6.15
CA LEU A 49 -0.02 8.13 -7.52
C LEU A 49 -1.29 7.29 -7.70
N PRO A 50 -2.08 7.57 -8.75
CA PRO A 50 -3.33 6.85 -8.97
C PRO A 50 -3.06 5.37 -9.23
N PRO A 51 -3.96 4.49 -8.80
CA PRO A 51 -3.84 3.05 -9.02
C PRO A 51 -4.23 2.69 -10.47
N ALA A 52 -3.44 3.14 -11.43
CA ALA A 52 -3.70 2.91 -12.85
C ALA A 52 -3.99 1.45 -13.23
N PRO A 53 -3.36 0.43 -12.57
CA PRO A 53 -3.63 -0.98 -12.88
C PRO A 53 -4.83 -1.56 -12.15
N THR A 54 -5.63 -0.79 -11.38
CA THR A 54 -6.78 -1.37 -10.66
C THR A 54 -7.83 -1.94 -11.60
N ALA A 55 -8.48 -3.03 -11.16
CA ALA A 55 -9.57 -3.65 -11.89
C ALA A 55 -10.88 -2.84 -11.80
N THR A 56 -11.01 -1.96 -10.79
CA THR A 56 -12.22 -1.22 -10.45
C THR A 56 -12.08 0.28 -10.71
N PRO A 57 -13.19 1.04 -10.89
CA PRO A 57 -13.18 2.45 -11.28
C PRO A 57 -12.40 3.36 -10.33
N TRP A 58 -11.66 4.31 -10.90
CA TRP A 58 -10.93 5.35 -10.16
C TRP A 58 -10.87 6.66 -10.95
N ALA A 59 -10.64 7.80 -10.26
CA ALA A 59 -10.46 9.14 -10.85
C ALA A 59 -11.54 9.53 -11.87
N PRO A 60 -12.80 9.73 -11.47
CA PRO A 60 -13.89 10.05 -12.39
C PRO A 60 -13.73 11.45 -13.00
N ALA A 61 -14.20 11.61 -14.22
CA ALA A 61 -14.33 12.90 -14.91
C ALA A 61 -15.59 12.90 -15.79
N TRP A 62 -16.48 13.86 -15.57
CA TRP A 62 -17.70 13.98 -16.37
C TRP A 62 -17.40 14.33 -17.81
N ALA A 63 -18.11 13.66 -18.75
CA ALA A 63 -18.24 14.16 -20.10
C ALA A 63 -19.08 15.45 -20.09
N PRO A 64 -18.79 16.41 -20.98
CA PRO A 64 -19.48 17.71 -20.98
C PRO A 64 -21.00 17.65 -21.19
N ASP A 65 -21.51 16.56 -21.79
CA ASP A 65 -22.94 16.34 -21.96
C ASP A 65 -23.69 15.90 -20.69
N GLY A 66 -22.93 15.53 -19.62
CA GLY A 66 -23.47 15.08 -18.35
C GLY A 66 -24.13 13.70 -18.35
N GLN A 67 -23.97 12.90 -19.41
CA GLN A 67 -24.58 11.57 -19.52
C GLN A 67 -23.62 10.44 -19.14
N SER A 68 -22.32 10.68 -19.29
CA SER A 68 -21.29 9.68 -19.00
C SER A 68 -20.15 10.25 -18.11
N VAL A 69 -19.39 9.32 -17.53
CA VAL A 69 -18.24 9.61 -16.69
C VAL A 69 -17.05 8.77 -17.17
N ALA A 70 -15.95 9.42 -17.53
CA ALA A 70 -14.70 8.71 -17.75
C ALA A 70 -14.09 8.27 -16.43
N VAL A 71 -13.58 7.04 -16.37
CA VAL A 71 -12.88 6.47 -15.21
C VAL A 71 -11.61 5.75 -15.65
N SER A 72 -10.63 5.66 -14.77
CA SER A 72 -9.47 4.77 -14.92
C SER A 72 -9.85 3.39 -14.41
N MET A 73 -9.69 2.35 -15.22
CA MET A 73 -9.99 0.98 -14.85
C MET A 73 -9.24 0.01 -15.78
N GLN A 74 -8.72 -1.10 -15.24
CA GLN A 74 -7.96 -2.11 -16.00
C GLN A 74 -6.82 -1.52 -16.86
N GLY A 75 -6.15 -0.50 -16.35
CA GLY A 75 -5.04 0.16 -17.05
C GLY A 75 -5.46 0.99 -18.28
N SER A 76 -6.74 1.30 -18.44
CA SER A 76 -7.29 2.08 -19.55
C SER A 76 -8.27 3.13 -19.03
N ILE A 77 -8.60 4.12 -19.87
CA ILE A 77 -9.71 5.03 -19.62
C ILE A 77 -10.96 4.43 -20.22
N TRP A 78 -12.02 4.40 -19.44
CA TRP A 78 -13.34 3.91 -19.80
C TRP A 78 -14.37 5.01 -19.64
N GLU A 79 -15.26 5.15 -20.58
CA GLU A 79 -16.43 6.02 -20.50
C GLU A 79 -17.63 5.18 -20.08
N VAL A 80 -18.19 5.49 -18.92
CA VAL A 80 -19.31 4.77 -18.32
C VAL A 80 -20.57 5.61 -18.46
N GLU A 81 -21.56 5.09 -19.19
CA GLU A 81 -22.90 5.69 -19.26
C GLU A 81 -23.61 5.50 -17.90
N VAL A 82 -23.98 6.61 -17.27
CA VAL A 82 -24.45 6.60 -15.87
C VAL A 82 -25.78 5.85 -15.70
N GLU A 83 -26.67 5.96 -16.69
CA GLU A 83 -28.01 5.37 -16.61
C GLU A 83 -27.98 3.85 -16.86
N THR A 84 -27.18 3.38 -17.81
CA THR A 84 -27.17 1.97 -18.23
C THR A 84 -26.07 1.14 -17.62
N GLY A 85 -24.97 1.77 -17.19
CA GLY A 85 -23.76 1.09 -16.72
C GLY A 85 -22.96 0.41 -17.84
N VAL A 86 -23.19 0.78 -19.11
CA VAL A 86 -22.35 0.36 -20.23
C VAL A 86 -21.05 1.16 -20.19
N ALA A 87 -19.91 0.46 -20.16
CA ALA A 87 -18.59 1.04 -20.19
C ALA A 87 -17.91 0.82 -21.54
N LEU A 88 -17.57 1.91 -22.23
CA LEU A 88 -16.82 1.91 -23.48
C LEU A 88 -15.35 2.18 -23.22
N GLN A 89 -14.45 1.31 -23.67
CA GLN A 89 -13.01 1.52 -23.58
C GLN A 89 -12.58 2.64 -24.53
N LEU A 90 -12.09 3.77 -23.99
CA LEU A 90 -11.61 4.89 -24.79
C LEU A 90 -10.14 4.71 -25.20
N THR A 91 -9.30 4.24 -24.30
CA THR A 91 -7.85 4.05 -24.56
C THR A 91 -7.48 2.58 -24.50
N SER A 92 -6.49 2.18 -25.32
CA SER A 92 -6.01 0.80 -25.40
C SER A 92 -4.49 0.76 -25.67
N GLY A 93 -3.93 -0.44 -25.86
CA GLY A 93 -2.52 -0.65 -26.13
C GLY A 93 -1.65 -0.60 -24.88
N ARG A 94 -0.33 -0.43 -25.06
CA ARG A 94 0.65 -0.44 -23.97
C ARG A 94 0.56 0.80 -23.10
N GLY A 95 0.89 0.64 -21.83
CA GLY A 95 0.88 1.71 -20.84
C GLY A 95 -0.40 1.73 -20.00
N TYR A 96 -0.26 2.18 -18.77
CA TYR A 96 -1.37 2.33 -17.84
C TYR A 96 -1.87 3.77 -17.88
N HIS A 97 -3.14 3.96 -18.24
CA HIS A 97 -3.77 5.27 -18.41
C HIS A 97 -4.62 5.62 -17.20
N SER A 98 -4.53 6.88 -16.75
CA SER A 98 -5.20 7.34 -15.53
C SER A 98 -5.49 8.84 -15.55
N SER A 99 -6.26 9.33 -14.57
CA SER A 99 -6.59 10.75 -14.36
C SER A 99 -7.14 11.45 -15.60
N PRO A 100 -8.23 10.95 -16.21
CA PRO A 100 -8.83 11.56 -17.39
C PRO A 100 -9.43 12.93 -17.09
N ASN A 101 -9.44 13.81 -18.10
CA ASN A 101 -10.21 15.05 -18.07
C ASN A 101 -10.61 15.44 -19.50
N PHE A 102 -11.88 15.73 -19.70
CA PHE A 102 -12.40 16.21 -21.00
C PHE A 102 -12.15 17.70 -21.20
N SER A 103 -11.93 18.11 -22.46
CA SER A 103 -12.06 19.50 -22.84
C SER A 103 -13.53 19.94 -22.75
N PRO A 104 -13.82 21.24 -22.49
CA PRO A 104 -15.19 21.71 -22.32
C PRO A 104 -16.11 21.51 -23.54
N ASP A 105 -15.51 21.41 -24.73
CA ASP A 105 -16.23 21.11 -25.98
C ASP A 105 -16.43 19.61 -26.26
N GLY A 106 -15.91 18.73 -25.36
CA GLY A 106 -15.97 17.27 -25.49
C GLY A 106 -15.07 16.69 -26.57
N ARG A 107 -14.32 17.50 -27.30
CA ARG A 107 -13.49 17.05 -28.43
C ARG A 107 -12.24 16.30 -27.99
N TRP A 108 -11.66 16.66 -26.84
CA TRP A 108 -10.39 16.15 -26.36
C TRP A 108 -10.52 15.50 -24.98
N LEU A 109 -9.77 14.44 -24.79
CA LEU A 109 -9.54 13.80 -23.48
C LEU A 109 -8.05 13.81 -23.16
N VAL A 110 -7.64 14.54 -22.14
CA VAL A 110 -6.27 14.50 -21.62
C VAL A 110 -6.20 13.50 -20.48
N TYR A 111 -5.09 12.76 -20.37
CA TYR A 111 -4.86 11.75 -19.33
C TYR A 111 -3.36 11.51 -19.10
N THR A 112 -3.03 10.82 -18.01
CA THR A 112 -1.67 10.34 -17.73
C THR A 112 -1.46 8.97 -18.34
N SER A 113 -0.22 8.70 -18.78
CA SER A 113 0.20 7.43 -19.36
C SER A 113 1.53 6.99 -18.75
N ASP A 114 1.56 5.77 -18.17
CA ASP A 114 2.73 5.16 -17.55
C ASP A 114 3.11 3.89 -18.31
N PHE A 115 4.21 3.94 -19.05
CA PHE A 115 4.65 2.84 -19.92
C PHE A 115 5.60 1.84 -19.24
N ASP A 116 6.33 2.25 -18.23
CA ASP A 116 7.46 1.48 -17.70
C ASP A 116 7.64 1.56 -16.18
N ASN A 117 6.64 2.09 -15.47
CA ASN A 117 6.69 2.41 -14.03
C ASN A 117 7.83 3.39 -13.65
N LYS A 118 8.39 4.12 -14.61
CA LYS A 118 9.48 5.09 -14.41
C LYS A 118 9.13 6.48 -14.90
N ARG A 119 8.20 6.57 -15.85
CA ARG A 119 7.85 7.83 -16.50
C ARG A 119 6.34 7.92 -16.64
N ILE A 120 5.75 8.88 -15.97
CA ILE A 120 4.34 9.22 -16.15
C ILE A 120 4.28 10.45 -17.03
N GLN A 121 3.66 10.32 -18.19
CA GLN A 121 3.61 11.34 -19.23
C GLN A 121 2.15 11.77 -19.49
N LEU A 122 1.95 12.88 -20.18
CA LEU A 122 0.64 13.33 -20.62
C LEU A 122 0.39 12.93 -22.07
N GLU A 123 -0.77 12.38 -22.32
CA GLU A 123 -1.33 12.14 -23.63
C GLU A 123 -2.70 12.82 -23.76
N VAL A 124 -3.05 13.14 -25.00
CA VAL A 124 -4.38 13.68 -25.32
C VAL A 124 -4.95 12.94 -26.50
N MET A 125 -6.22 12.55 -26.42
CA MET A 125 -6.94 11.84 -27.46
C MET A 125 -8.03 12.74 -28.05
N ASN A 126 -8.14 12.75 -29.36
CA ASN A 126 -9.31 13.27 -30.02
C ASN A 126 -10.44 12.25 -29.93
N ILE A 127 -11.55 12.59 -29.30
CA ILE A 127 -12.66 11.66 -29.02
C ILE A 127 -13.33 11.16 -30.32
N GLU A 128 -13.48 12.06 -31.29
CA GLU A 128 -14.17 11.72 -32.56
C GLU A 128 -13.34 10.78 -33.44
N THR A 129 -12.04 11.07 -33.59
CA THR A 129 -11.16 10.27 -34.47
C THR A 129 -10.48 9.12 -33.77
N GLY A 130 -10.35 9.19 -32.43
CA GLY A 130 -9.57 8.26 -31.63
C GLY A 130 -8.05 8.43 -31.77
N GLU A 131 -7.58 9.51 -32.41
CA GLU A 131 -6.16 9.81 -32.59
C GLU A 131 -5.55 10.29 -31.27
N VAL A 132 -4.38 9.74 -30.92
CA VAL A 132 -3.67 10.04 -29.66
C VAL A 132 -2.41 10.84 -29.96
N PHE A 133 -2.21 11.92 -29.23
CA PHE A 133 -1.03 12.77 -29.29
C PHE A 133 -0.30 12.75 -27.95
N ARG A 134 0.99 12.51 -27.98
CA ARG A 134 1.83 12.60 -26.79
C ARG A 134 2.21 14.05 -26.55
N LEU A 135 1.80 14.58 -25.39
CA LEU A 135 2.08 15.97 -25.00
C LEU A 135 3.44 16.13 -24.34
N THR A 136 3.93 15.10 -23.62
CA THR A 136 5.24 15.08 -22.94
C THR A 136 5.96 13.79 -23.22
N ASP A 137 7.31 13.82 -23.29
CA ASP A 137 8.16 12.64 -23.50
C ASP A 137 9.58 12.93 -23.00
N ASP A 138 9.73 13.04 -21.69
CA ASP A 138 11.01 13.27 -21.01
C ASP A 138 11.11 12.46 -19.72
N ASP A 139 12.14 12.67 -18.91
CA ASP A 139 12.38 11.94 -17.66
C ASP A 139 11.63 12.52 -16.46
N GLN A 140 10.76 13.52 -16.66
CA GLN A 140 9.96 14.10 -15.59
C GLN A 140 8.65 13.33 -15.37
N ILE A 141 8.01 13.58 -14.25
CA ILE A 141 6.67 13.08 -13.94
C ILE A 141 5.65 14.16 -14.24
N TYR A 142 4.55 13.76 -14.86
CA TYR A 142 3.41 14.62 -15.16
C TYR A 142 2.13 13.97 -14.62
N LEU A 143 1.36 14.70 -13.81
CA LEU A 143 0.18 14.18 -13.14
C LEU A 143 -1.00 15.17 -13.25
N ASP A 144 -2.19 14.66 -12.99
CA ASP A 144 -3.43 15.41 -12.78
C ASP A 144 -3.72 16.52 -13.81
N PRO A 145 -3.68 16.22 -15.11
CA PRO A 145 -3.99 17.22 -16.12
C PRO A 145 -5.46 17.65 -16.03
N VAL A 146 -5.72 18.95 -16.26
CA VAL A 146 -7.08 19.49 -16.31
C VAL A 146 -7.17 20.65 -17.30
N PHE A 147 -8.14 20.58 -18.21
CA PHE A 147 -8.41 21.65 -19.16
C PHE A 147 -8.94 22.90 -18.47
N SER A 148 -8.52 24.09 -18.96
CA SER A 148 -9.14 25.36 -18.57
C SER A 148 -10.60 25.43 -19.06
N PRO A 149 -11.47 26.24 -18.43
CA PRO A 149 -12.87 26.38 -18.80
C PRO A 149 -13.11 26.82 -20.27
N ASP A 150 -12.13 27.47 -20.89
CA ASP A 150 -12.18 27.88 -22.30
C ASP A 150 -11.53 26.86 -23.26
N GLY A 151 -10.98 25.74 -22.71
CA GLY A 151 -10.34 24.66 -23.47
C GLY A 151 -8.98 25.00 -24.08
N LYS A 152 -8.41 26.20 -23.81
CA LYS A 152 -7.18 26.65 -24.48
C LYS A 152 -5.90 26.36 -23.68
N GLN A 153 -6.03 25.98 -22.43
CA GLN A 153 -4.91 25.67 -21.55
C GLN A 153 -5.15 24.35 -20.83
N ILE A 154 -4.04 23.72 -20.40
CA ILE A 154 -4.08 22.59 -19.50
C ILE A 154 -3.21 22.95 -18.30
N ALA A 155 -3.77 22.81 -17.09
CA ALA A 155 -3.01 22.82 -15.85
C ALA A 155 -2.62 21.38 -15.49
N TYR A 156 -1.43 21.19 -14.98
CA TYR A 156 -0.91 19.87 -14.62
C TYR A 156 0.17 19.97 -13.53
N VAL A 157 0.44 18.88 -12.86
CA VAL A 157 1.57 18.72 -11.95
C VAL A 157 2.79 18.24 -12.72
N SER A 158 3.96 18.79 -12.43
CA SER A 158 5.22 18.25 -12.94
C SER A 158 6.34 18.36 -11.92
N THR A 159 7.35 17.48 -12.07
CA THR A 159 8.61 17.51 -11.31
C THR A 159 9.70 18.34 -11.96
N GLN A 160 9.38 19.10 -13.01
CA GLN A 160 10.32 20.01 -13.71
C GLN A 160 10.72 21.20 -12.82
N PRO A 161 11.95 21.73 -12.97
CA PRO A 161 13.18 21.02 -13.34
C PRO A 161 13.83 20.38 -12.11
N SER A 162 13.28 20.63 -10.91
CA SER A 162 13.93 20.39 -9.61
C SER A 162 13.77 18.97 -9.08
N GLY A 163 12.77 18.24 -9.57
CA GLY A 163 12.34 16.96 -9.05
C GLY A 163 11.28 17.06 -7.93
N TYR A 164 10.74 18.27 -7.66
CA TYR A 164 9.64 18.50 -6.71
C TYR A 164 8.34 18.77 -7.45
N PHE A 165 7.20 18.41 -6.84
CA PHE A 165 5.88 18.52 -7.44
C PHE A 165 5.40 19.97 -7.44
N ASN A 166 5.25 20.53 -8.64
CA ASN A 166 4.77 21.90 -8.86
C ASN A 166 3.67 21.94 -9.92
N ILE A 167 2.85 22.97 -9.87
CA ILE A 167 1.76 23.22 -10.82
C ILE A 167 2.25 24.07 -11.97
N TYR A 168 1.95 23.62 -13.17
CA TYR A 168 2.22 24.31 -14.43
C TYR A 168 0.94 24.50 -15.22
N ILE A 169 0.89 25.57 -16.03
CA ILE A 169 -0.13 25.82 -17.03
C ILE A 169 0.55 25.92 -18.38
N ARG A 170 -0.05 25.34 -19.41
CA ARG A 170 0.48 25.45 -20.77
C ARG A 170 -0.64 25.59 -21.79
N ASN A 171 -0.41 26.46 -22.80
CA ASN A 171 -1.36 26.66 -23.89
C ASN A 171 -1.42 25.41 -24.78
N PHE A 172 -2.64 25.01 -25.11
CA PHE A 172 -2.98 23.84 -25.90
C PHE A 172 -3.77 24.26 -27.16
N PHE A 173 -3.47 23.66 -28.28
CA PHE A 173 -4.22 23.81 -29.51
C PHE A 173 -4.08 22.54 -30.37
N ASP A 174 -5.21 21.97 -30.75
CA ASP A 174 -5.33 20.88 -31.73
C ASP A 174 -4.31 19.73 -31.53
N GLY A 175 -4.29 19.14 -30.32
CA GLY A 175 -3.44 18.00 -29.97
C GLY A 175 -2.00 18.37 -29.56
N SER A 176 -1.63 19.66 -29.48
CA SER A 176 -0.24 20.07 -29.28
C SER A 176 -0.09 21.24 -28.34
N TRP A 177 1.11 21.35 -27.73
CA TRP A 177 1.56 22.54 -27.02
C TRP A 177 1.92 23.68 -27.98
N VAL A 178 1.43 24.89 -27.70
CA VAL A 178 1.71 26.07 -28.55
C VAL A 178 2.56 27.15 -27.88
N ALA A 179 2.95 26.96 -26.62
CA ALA A 179 3.81 27.86 -25.88
C ALA A 179 4.65 27.12 -24.82
N PRO A 180 5.70 27.74 -24.26
CA PRO A 180 6.36 27.21 -23.07
C PRO A 180 5.43 27.09 -21.88
N PRO A 181 5.71 26.21 -20.91
CA PRO A 181 4.93 26.13 -19.67
C PRO A 181 5.11 27.37 -18.80
N VAL A 182 4.08 27.73 -18.06
CA VAL A 182 4.08 28.76 -17.03
C VAL A 182 4.06 28.07 -15.67
N ALA A 183 5.07 28.30 -14.83
CA ALA A 183 5.12 27.78 -13.48
C ALA A 183 4.20 28.62 -12.55
N VAL A 184 3.13 28.03 -12.05
CA VAL A 184 2.20 28.67 -11.12
C VAL A 184 2.72 28.59 -9.69
N THR A 185 3.37 27.47 -9.35
CA THR A 185 3.99 27.24 -8.05
C THR A 185 5.50 27.05 -8.19
N SER A 186 6.21 27.20 -7.09
CA SER A 186 7.66 27.01 -7.03
C SER A 186 8.06 26.25 -5.78
N ASP A 187 9.28 25.68 -5.82
CA ASP A 187 9.86 24.98 -4.69
C ASP A 187 10.07 25.92 -3.51
N ASN A 188 9.66 25.48 -2.32
CA ASN A 188 9.87 26.18 -1.08
C ASN A 188 10.29 25.20 0.01
N ASP A 189 11.36 25.54 0.74
CA ASP A 189 11.84 24.75 1.86
C ASP A 189 11.09 25.16 3.13
N PHE A 190 10.42 24.20 3.76
CA PHE A 190 9.73 24.37 5.04
C PHE A 190 10.72 24.64 6.21
N GLY A 191 12.03 24.46 6.00
CA GLY A 191 13.08 24.68 6.99
C GLY A 191 13.33 23.51 7.93
N ARG A 192 12.56 22.42 7.80
CA ARG A 192 12.74 21.16 8.53
C ARG A 192 12.06 20.02 7.79
N SER A 193 12.47 18.77 8.04
CA SER A 193 11.79 17.61 7.46
C SER A 193 10.42 17.40 8.11
N ARG A 194 9.39 17.23 7.30
CA ARG A 194 8.07 16.77 7.73
C ARG A 194 8.07 15.25 7.83
N LEU A 195 7.25 14.67 8.67
CA LEU A 195 7.25 13.23 8.93
C LEU A 195 6.92 12.54 7.63
N TYR A 196 6.29 12.58 6.73
CA TYR A 196 6.09 11.76 5.52
C TYR A 196 6.52 12.44 4.21
N PHE A 197 6.69 13.75 4.20
CA PHE A 197 6.78 14.53 2.96
C PHE A 197 8.09 15.32 2.81
N GLY A 198 9.04 15.14 3.72
CA GLY A 198 10.32 15.82 3.65
C GLY A 198 10.23 17.32 3.89
N ALA A 199 11.31 18.06 3.56
CA ALA A 199 11.41 19.49 3.83
C ALA A 199 10.73 20.37 2.78
N TRP A 200 10.61 19.91 1.54
CA TRP A 200 10.13 20.73 0.42
C TRP A 200 8.61 20.69 0.27
N ASP A 201 8.04 21.83 -0.13
CA ASP A 201 6.62 21.93 -0.41
C ASP A 201 6.24 21.10 -1.64
N MET A 202 5.02 20.58 -1.61
CA MET A 202 4.40 19.79 -2.65
C MET A 202 3.08 20.45 -3.03
N HIS A 203 2.91 20.67 -4.34
CA HIS A 203 1.69 21.28 -4.90
C HIS A 203 1.11 20.32 -5.93
N ILE A 204 -0.15 19.89 -5.74
CA ILE A 204 -0.77 18.80 -6.48
C ILE A 204 -2.24 19.08 -6.78
N THR A 205 -2.84 18.25 -7.65
CA THR A 205 -4.28 18.19 -7.94
C THR A 205 -4.93 19.54 -8.27
N PRO A 206 -4.46 20.27 -9.31
CA PRO A 206 -5.07 21.55 -9.68
C PRO A 206 -6.50 21.36 -10.19
N THR A 207 -7.38 22.34 -9.90
CA THR A 207 -8.69 22.47 -10.53
C THR A 207 -8.95 23.94 -10.82
N TRP A 208 -9.56 24.25 -11.98
CA TRP A 208 -9.84 25.60 -12.39
C TRP A 208 -11.07 26.17 -11.70
N VAL A 209 -11.02 27.45 -11.35
CA VAL A 209 -12.23 28.21 -11.11
C VAL A 209 -12.90 28.47 -12.46
N PRO A 210 -14.26 28.45 -12.58
CA PRO A 210 -14.95 28.49 -13.88
C PRO A 210 -14.67 29.73 -14.75
N ASP A 211 -14.22 30.85 -14.19
CA ASP A 211 -13.82 32.04 -14.97
C ASP A 211 -12.39 31.94 -15.54
N GLY A 212 -11.63 30.89 -15.18
CA GLY A 212 -10.28 30.63 -15.67
C GLY A 212 -9.18 31.51 -15.06
N SER A 213 -9.52 32.37 -14.08
CA SER A 213 -8.54 33.30 -13.48
C SER A 213 -7.65 32.67 -12.40
N GLU A 214 -8.12 31.59 -11.76
CA GLU A 214 -7.49 30.99 -10.60
C GLU A 214 -7.58 29.45 -10.63
N LEU A 215 -6.73 28.84 -9.81
CA LEU A 215 -6.75 27.40 -9.51
C LEU A 215 -7.02 27.19 -8.02
N LEU A 216 -7.79 26.17 -7.69
CA LEU A 216 -7.67 25.49 -6.39
C LEU A 216 -6.67 24.35 -6.54
N LEU A 217 -5.80 24.18 -5.55
CA LEU A 217 -4.82 23.09 -5.51
C LEU A 217 -4.59 22.60 -4.09
N VAL A 218 -4.13 21.35 -3.96
CA VAL A 218 -3.73 20.79 -2.67
C VAL A 218 -2.25 21.07 -2.43
N SER A 219 -1.91 21.47 -1.22
CA SER A 219 -0.54 21.78 -0.82
C SER A 219 -0.24 21.35 0.62
N ASN A 220 0.99 20.97 0.88
CA ASN A 220 1.50 20.80 2.24
C ASN A 220 2.23 22.05 2.77
N ARG A 221 2.12 23.17 2.09
CA ARG A 221 2.69 24.44 2.51
C ARG A 221 2.16 24.80 3.90
N ASP A 222 3.07 25.12 4.81
CA ASP A 222 2.80 25.46 6.22
C ASP A 222 2.15 24.33 7.05
N VAL A 223 2.10 23.09 6.52
CA VAL A 223 1.56 21.92 7.22
C VAL A 223 2.72 21.07 7.74
N PRO A 224 2.90 20.91 9.07
CA PRO A 224 4.00 20.11 9.64
C PRO A 224 3.80 18.59 9.47
N LEU A 225 2.56 18.15 9.26
CA LEU A 225 2.20 16.74 9.09
C LEU A 225 1.15 16.61 7.98
N GLY A 226 1.43 15.78 6.96
CA GLY A 226 0.49 15.51 5.87
C GLY A 226 0.54 16.52 4.72
N SER A 227 -0.48 16.51 3.87
CA SER A 227 -0.58 17.34 2.67
C SER A 227 -1.66 18.44 2.70
N GLY A 228 -2.57 18.39 3.48
CA GLY A 228 -3.85 18.96 3.85
C GLY A 228 -4.42 20.23 3.28
N ASN A 229 -3.68 21.28 3.09
CA ASN A 229 -4.27 22.56 2.73
C ASN A 229 -4.84 22.58 1.31
N VAL A 230 -5.96 23.30 1.12
CA VAL A 230 -6.42 23.73 -0.21
C VAL A 230 -6.11 25.21 -0.35
N LEU A 231 -5.31 25.53 -1.36
CA LEU A 231 -4.95 26.89 -1.71
C LEU A 231 -5.72 27.35 -2.93
N ARG A 232 -6.12 28.62 -2.94
CA ARG A 232 -6.64 29.36 -4.09
C ARG A 232 -5.51 30.22 -4.63
N VAL A 233 -5.14 30.03 -5.89
CA VAL A 233 -3.91 30.57 -6.48
C VAL A 233 -4.22 31.19 -7.84
N PRO A 234 -3.85 32.46 -8.12
CA PRO A 234 -3.98 33.03 -9.45
C PRO A 234 -3.26 32.20 -10.53
N ALA A 235 -3.91 31.97 -11.66
CA ALA A 235 -3.43 31.17 -12.76
C ALA A 235 -2.39 31.93 -13.62
N ILE A 236 -1.34 32.43 -12.97
CA ILE A 236 -0.26 33.23 -13.57
C ILE A 236 1.12 32.70 -13.13
N GLU A 237 2.17 33.21 -13.76
CA GLU A 237 3.55 32.91 -13.34
C GLU A 237 3.78 33.32 -11.88
N ASN A 238 4.33 32.39 -11.07
CA ASN A 238 4.55 32.56 -9.63
C ASN A 238 3.27 32.95 -8.85
N GLY A 239 2.10 32.51 -9.31
CA GLY A 239 0.82 32.78 -8.64
C GLY A 239 0.79 32.36 -7.18
N ILE A 240 1.62 31.39 -6.78
CA ILE A 240 1.74 30.92 -5.38
C ILE A 240 2.14 32.03 -4.39
N GLU A 241 2.76 33.11 -4.84
CA GLU A 241 3.09 34.27 -4.00
C GLU A 241 1.82 35.04 -3.53
N PHE A 242 0.72 34.87 -4.25
CA PHE A 242 -0.58 35.48 -3.98
C PHE A 242 -1.62 34.47 -3.48
N ALA A 243 -1.16 33.27 -3.07
CA ALA A 243 -2.04 32.20 -2.65
C ALA A 243 -2.83 32.56 -1.38
N GLU A 244 -4.11 32.21 -1.39
CA GLU A 244 -4.98 32.26 -0.22
C GLU A 244 -5.30 30.84 0.26
N THR A 245 -5.17 30.55 1.55
CA THR A 245 -5.58 29.27 2.13
C THR A 245 -7.08 29.28 2.36
N VAL A 246 -7.83 28.50 1.58
CA VAL A 246 -9.29 28.39 1.70
C VAL A 246 -9.73 27.22 2.59
N LEU A 247 -8.88 26.21 2.74
CA LEU A 247 -9.05 25.12 3.70
C LEU A 247 -7.71 24.83 4.35
N SER A 248 -7.64 24.89 5.68
CA SER A 248 -6.45 24.51 6.45
C SER A 248 -6.74 23.25 7.24
N GLU A 249 -6.10 22.13 6.86
CA GLU A 249 -6.33 20.84 7.46
C GLU A 249 -5.10 19.96 7.31
N GLN A 250 -4.75 19.21 8.35
CA GLN A 250 -3.73 18.17 8.25
C GLN A 250 -4.38 16.89 7.77
N SER A 251 -3.99 16.42 6.58
CA SER A 251 -4.44 15.17 5.99
C SER A 251 -3.28 14.47 5.31
N LEU A 252 -3.23 13.15 5.41
CA LEU A 252 -2.18 12.38 4.74
C LEU A 252 -2.45 12.20 3.26
N TYR A 253 -3.69 12.14 2.87
CA TYR A 253 -4.14 11.94 1.50
C TYR A 253 -5.36 12.80 1.22
N ARG A 254 -5.25 13.66 0.21
CA ARG A 254 -6.37 14.47 -0.28
C ARG A 254 -6.46 14.39 -1.79
N THR A 255 -7.62 14.03 -2.28
CA THR A 255 -7.91 14.03 -3.71
C THR A 255 -8.22 15.44 -4.22
N ARG A 256 -8.25 15.59 -5.55
CA ARG A 256 -8.54 16.86 -6.19
C ARG A 256 -9.88 17.42 -5.69
N PRO A 257 -9.93 18.66 -5.18
CA PRO A 257 -11.18 19.35 -4.98
C PRO A 257 -11.81 19.68 -6.34
N ASP A 258 -13.12 19.88 -6.38
CA ASP A 258 -13.81 20.26 -7.61
C ASP A 258 -14.70 21.49 -7.36
N VAL A 259 -14.71 22.44 -8.31
CA VAL A 259 -15.42 23.71 -8.17
C VAL A 259 -16.79 23.62 -8.85
N SER A 260 -17.84 24.11 -8.16
CA SER A 260 -19.18 24.19 -8.72
C SER A 260 -19.22 25.10 -9.94
N ILE A 261 -20.14 24.84 -10.88
CA ILE A 261 -20.24 25.59 -12.14
C ILE A 261 -20.45 27.10 -11.94
N ASP A 262 -21.04 27.53 -10.83
CA ASP A 262 -21.23 28.93 -10.48
C ASP A 262 -19.99 29.59 -9.82
N GLY A 263 -18.90 28.80 -9.62
CA GLY A 263 -17.64 29.23 -9.02
C GLY A 263 -17.69 29.55 -7.53
N LYS A 264 -18.81 29.33 -6.86
CA LYS A 264 -19.00 29.80 -5.47
C LYS A 264 -18.63 28.79 -4.40
N ARG A 265 -18.62 27.51 -4.76
CA ARG A 265 -18.37 26.40 -3.83
C ARG A 265 -17.38 25.41 -4.42
N PHE A 266 -16.73 24.66 -3.57
CA PHE A 266 -16.01 23.48 -3.99
C PHE A 266 -16.36 22.28 -3.11
N VAL A 267 -16.35 21.10 -3.72
CA VAL A 267 -16.51 19.81 -3.05
C VAL A 267 -15.14 19.15 -2.87
N TYR A 268 -14.94 18.48 -1.75
CA TYR A 268 -13.69 17.81 -1.43
C TYR A 268 -13.91 16.64 -0.49
N SER A 269 -12.92 15.73 -0.43
CA SER A 269 -12.87 14.62 0.53
C SER A 269 -12.13 15.06 1.78
N SER A 270 -12.67 14.75 2.95
CA SER A 270 -12.03 15.11 4.21
C SER A 270 -12.47 14.21 5.36
N THR A 271 -11.58 14.12 6.36
CA THR A 271 -11.87 13.64 7.70
C THR A 271 -12.19 14.78 8.67
N SER A 272 -12.38 16.02 8.16
CA SER A 272 -12.67 17.21 8.95
C SER A 272 -11.69 17.42 10.12
N GLY A 273 -10.39 17.40 9.81
CA GLY A 273 -9.33 17.54 10.83
C GLY A 273 -9.30 16.38 11.84
N SER A 274 -9.70 15.18 11.43
CA SER A 274 -9.84 13.96 12.24
C SER A 274 -11.08 13.94 13.15
N ALA A 275 -12.07 14.80 12.90
CA ALA A 275 -13.38 14.67 13.53
C ALA A 275 -14.14 13.44 13.02
N ASP A 276 -13.91 13.08 11.75
CA ASP A 276 -14.36 11.82 11.15
C ASP A 276 -13.24 10.79 11.10
N GLN A 277 -13.59 9.52 11.21
CA GLN A 277 -12.64 8.42 11.02
C GLN A 277 -12.39 8.15 9.53
N TYR A 278 -13.36 8.43 8.65
CA TYR A 278 -13.34 8.18 7.21
C TYR A 278 -13.45 9.47 6.41
N ASN A 279 -12.88 9.45 5.20
CA ASN A 279 -13.04 10.57 4.28
C ASN A 279 -14.48 10.65 3.78
N ASN A 280 -15.19 11.66 4.18
CA ASN A 280 -16.51 12.01 3.69
C ASN A 280 -16.43 13.20 2.71
N LEU A 281 -17.50 13.43 1.94
CA LEU A 281 -17.60 14.58 1.05
C LEU A 281 -18.09 15.80 1.83
N TYR A 282 -17.39 16.90 1.64
CA TYR A 282 -17.70 18.20 2.19
C TYR A 282 -17.78 19.24 1.09
N VAL A 283 -18.61 20.25 1.29
CA VAL A 283 -18.75 21.41 0.41
C VAL A 283 -18.52 22.68 1.23
N GLN A 284 -17.75 23.61 0.68
CA GLN A 284 -17.57 24.92 1.30
C GLN A 284 -17.42 26.03 0.26
N PRO A 285 -17.54 27.35 0.65
CA PRO A 285 -17.30 28.46 -0.26
C PRO A 285 -15.86 28.49 -0.80
N THR A 286 -15.68 28.85 -2.07
CA THR A 286 -14.36 29.01 -2.70
C THR A 286 -13.50 30.10 -2.10
N VAL A 287 -14.11 31.02 -1.35
CA VAL A 287 -13.44 32.10 -0.60
C VAL A 287 -13.12 31.72 0.85
N GLY A 288 -13.28 30.45 1.21
CA GLY A 288 -13.17 29.97 2.59
C GLY A 288 -14.48 30.19 3.37
N GLY A 289 -14.63 29.50 4.49
CA GLY A 289 -15.80 29.54 5.36
C GLY A 289 -16.10 28.17 5.96
N GLU A 290 -17.23 28.06 6.67
CA GLU A 290 -17.62 26.82 7.33
C GLU A 290 -18.01 25.75 6.32
N PRO A 291 -17.43 24.54 6.40
CA PRO A 291 -17.77 23.42 5.54
C PRO A 291 -19.11 22.79 5.93
N TYR A 292 -19.80 22.27 4.93
CA TYR A 292 -21.00 21.45 5.11
C TYR A 292 -20.73 20.01 4.70
N LYS A 293 -20.99 19.05 5.61
CA LYS A 293 -20.82 17.61 5.37
C LYS A 293 -21.96 17.08 4.53
N MET A 294 -21.64 16.45 3.39
CA MET A 294 -22.60 15.92 2.42
C MET A 294 -22.87 14.43 2.59
N THR A 295 -21.91 13.65 3.12
CA THR A 295 -22.01 12.20 3.25
C THR A 295 -21.64 11.73 4.66
N PHE A 296 -22.08 10.53 5.05
CA PHE A 296 -21.94 9.98 6.40
C PHE A 296 -21.53 8.51 6.32
N PHE A 297 -20.47 8.21 5.56
CA PHE A 297 -20.00 6.85 5.37
C PHE A 297 -19.10 6.37 6.52
N GLU A 298 -19.11 5.07 6.74
CA GLU A 298 -18.10 4.32 7.52
C GLU A 298 -17.05 3.68 6.58
N SER A 299 -16.77 4.33 5.47
CA SER A 299 -15.73 4.05 4.47
C SER A 299 -15.33 5.36 3.82
N ASP A 300 -14.32 5.34 2.94
CA ASP A 300 -13.85 6.57 2.34
C ASP A 300 -14.59 6.89 1.03
N ALA A 301 -14.79 8.18 0.79
CA ALA A 301 -15.25 8.75 -0.47
C ALA A 301 -14.17 9.67 -1.05
N PHE A 302 -13.79 9.43 -2.32
CA PHE A 302 -12.69 10.12 -2.97
C PHE A 302 -13.07 10.69 -4.33
N HIS A 303 -12.27 11.64 -4.85
CA HIS A 303 -12.36 12.20 -6.18
C HIS A 303 -13.75 12.73 -6.55
N PRO A 304 -14.38 13.59 -5.72
CA PRO A 304 -15.68 14.14 -6.08
C PRO A 304 -15.59 15.05 -7.31
N ARG A 305 -16.61 14.96 -8.20
CA ARG A 305 -16.73 15.77 -9.43
C ARG A 305 -18.17 16.19 -9.61
N TRP A 306 -18.39 17.51 -9.71
CA TRP A 306 -19.69 18.05 -10.08
C TRP A 306 -20.08 17.64 -11.50
N SER A 307 -21.33 17.26 -11.70
CA SER A 307 -21.87 17.15 -13.05
C SER A 307 -21.91 18.55 -13.73
N PRO A 308 -21.88 18.60 -15.08
CA PRO A 308 -21.94 19.89 -15.80
C PRO A 308 -23.15 20.76 -15.47
N ASP A 309 -24.27 20.17 -15.08
CA ASP A 309 -25.50 20.85 -14.65
C ASP A 309 -25.51 21.18 -13.14
N GLY A 310 -24.57 20.63 -12.35
CA GLY A 310 -24.49 20.82 -10.91
C GLY A 310 -25.47 19.98 -10.07
N GLU A 311 -26.28 19.15 -10.68
CA GLU A 311 -27.33 18.36 -10.00
C GLU A 311 -26.78 17.09 -9.33
N ASN A 312 -25.62 16.60 -9.78
CA ASN A 312 -24.99 15.40 -9.25
C ASN A 312 -23.49 15.60 -8.95
N ILE A 313 -22.98 14.79 -8.04
CA ILE A 313 -21.55 14.65 -7.76
C ILE A 313 -21.17 13.18 -8.00
N ALA A 314 -20.33 12.92 -9.01
CA ALA A 314 -19.69 11.63 -9.18
C ALA A 314 -18.52 11.50 -8.20
N PHE A 315 -18.34 10.35 -7.58
CA PHE A 315 -17.21 10.11 -6.67
C PHE A 315 -16.87 8.63 -6.60
N ILE A 316 -15.73 8.30 -6.00
CA ILE A 316 -15.31 6.93 -5.74
C ILE A 316 -15.57 6.59 -4.27
N GLY A 317 -16.40 5.57 -4.03
CA GLY A 317 -16.51 4.91 -2.74
C GLY A 317 -15.58 3.70 -2.68
N ASN A 318 -15.05 3.37 -1.51
CA ASN A 318 -14.06 2.29 -1.36
C ASN A 318 -14.45 1.21 -0.35
N SER A 319 -15.70 1.08 -0.01
CA SER A 319 -16.16 0.05 0.93
C SER A 319 -15.76 -1.35 0.46
N GLU A 320 -15.52 -2.26 1.41
CA GLU A 320 -15.22 -3.67 1.14
C GLU A 320 -13.92 -3.94 0.35
N GLY A 321 -12.99 -2.98 0.34
CA GLY A 321 -11.68 -3.13 -0.32
C GLY A 321 -11.69 -2.98 -1.85
N LEU A 322 -12.82 -2.57 -2.42
CA LEU A 322 -13.01 -2.32 -3.84
C LEU A 322 -13.45 -0.88 -4.08
N SER A 323 -12.94 -0.25 -5.13
CA SER A 323 -13.43 1.07 -5.54
C SER A 323 -14.66 0.94 -6.44
N ARG A 324 -15.64 1.83 -6.24
CA ARG A 324 -16.92 1.86 -6.95
C ARG A 324 -17.25 3.27 -7.40
N LEU A 325 -17.77 3.42 -8.62
CA LEU A 325 -18.30 4.70 -9.08
C LEU A 325 -19.66 4.95 -8.43
N MET A 326 -19.76 6.07 -7.71
CA MET A 326 -20.93 6.47 -6.96
C MET A 326 -21.44 7.82 -7.45
N MET A 327 -22.75 8.05 -7.31
CA MET A 327 -23.40 9.33 -7.56
C MET A 327 -24.09 9.82 -6.30
N LEU A 328 -23.90 11.10 -5.99
CA LEU A 328 -24.63 11.83 -4.97
C LEU A 328 -25.50 12.90 -5.64
N GLU A 329 -26.80 12.84 -5.47
CA GLU A 329 -27.71 13.91 -5.86
C GLU A 329 -27.44 15.14 -4.98
N THR A 330 -27.03 16.23 -5.60
CA THR A 330 -26.52 17.43 -4.88
C THR A 330 -27.52 18.02 -3.90
N TYR A 331 -28.77 18.13 -4.32
CA TYR A 331 -29.82 18.78 -3.53
C TYR A 331 -30.87 17.82 -2.95
N GLY A 332 -30.80 16.54 -3.25
CA GLY A 332 -31.67 15.51 -2.71
C GLY A 332 -30.99 14.56 -1.73
N GLY A 333 -29.65 14.47 -1.85
CA GLY A 333 -28.82 13.62 -0.99
C GLY A 333 -28.95 12.13 -1.29
N LYS A 334 -29.62 11.73 -2.39
CA LYS A 334 -29.70 10.33 -2.80
C LYS A 334 -28.33 9.87 -3.29
N ILE A 335 -27.89 8.73 -2.75
CA ILE A 335 -26.64 8.09 -3.16
C ILE A 335 -26.99 6.82 -3.95
N THR A 336 -26.35 6.66 -5.13
CA THR A 336 -26.53 5.48 -5.98
C THR A 336 -25.17 4.96 -6.42
N HIS A 337 -25.05 3.64 -6.56
CA HIS A 337 -23.91 2.98 -7.18
C HIS A 337 -24.16 2.86 -8.67
N VAL A 338 -23.20 3.29 -9.50
CA VAL A 338 -23.21 3.05 -10.95
C VAL A 338 -22.60 1.69 -11.22
N SER A 339 -23.46 0.68 -11.37
CA SER A 339 -23.01 -0.68 -11.66
C SER A 339 -22.55 -0.77 -13.10
N ILE A 340 -21.32 -1.25 -13.32
CA ILE A 340 -20.82 -1.54 -14.66
C ILE A 340 -21.36 -2.91 -15.08
N ASN A 341 -22.28 -2.91 -16.05
CA ASN A 341 -23.02 -4.10 -16.46
C ASN A 341 -22.47 -4.72 -17.74
N GLU A 342 -21.80 -3.92 -18.58
CA GLU A 342 -21.26 -4.34 -19.87
C GLU A 342 -19.96 -3.61 -20.15
N LEU A 343 -18.92 -4.36 -20.54
CA LEU A 343 -17.64 -3.80 -21.00
C LEU A 343 -17.56 -3.93 -22.53
N ARG A 344 -17.47 -2.80 -23.23
CA ARG A 344 -17.24 -2.73 -24.67
C ARG A 344 -15.79 -2.38 -24.94
N HIS A 345 -15.02 -3.43 -25.19
CA HIS A 345 -13.59 -3.30 -25.47
C HIS A 345 -13.34 -2.74 -26.86
N ARG A 346 -12.25 -2.00 -27.00
CA ARG A 346 -11.80 -1.43 -28.27
C ARG A 346 -10.97 -2.43 -29.08
N GLU A 347 -10.34 -3.38 -28.41
CA GLU A 347 -9.51 -4.43 -29.01
C GLU A 347 -10.22 -5.78 -28.95
N PRO A 348 -9.87 -6.73 -29.86
CA PRO A 348 -10.38 -8.10 -29.78
C PRO A 348 -10.01 -8.76 -28.46
N MET A 349 -10.98 -9.38 -27.80
CA MET A 349 -10.82 -10.02 -26.50
C MET A 349 -11.20 -11.51 -26.57
N GLY A 350 -10.59 -12.30 -25.67
CA GLY A 350 -11.02 -13.66 -25.36
C GLY A 350 -11.27 -13.82 -23.86
N MET A 351 -11.95 -14.90 -23.49
CA MET A 351 -12.23 -15.23 -22.08
C MET A 351 -11.29 -16.33 -21.60
N VAL A 352 -10.74 -16.19 -20.41
CA VAL A 352 -9.95 -17.23 -19.74
C VAL A 352 -10.65 -17.61 -18.44
N SER A 353 -11.00 -18.89 -18.32
CA SER A 353 -11.63 -19.50 -17.13
C SER A 353 -10.63 -20.46 -16.51
N VAL A 354 -10.25 -20.22 -15.25
CA VAL A 354 -9.18 -20.96 -14.58
C VAL A 354 -9.71 -21.61 -13.31
N LYS A 355 -9.35 -22.89 -13.11
CA LYS A 355 -9.53 -23.63 -11.84
C LYS A 355 -8.17 -24.00 -11.25
N ILE A 356 -7.99 -23.69 -9.96
CA ILE A 356 -6.74 -23.92 -9.24
C ILE A 356 -7.02 -24.85 -8.07
N LEU A 357 -6.41 -26.02 -8.12
CA LEU A 357 -6.62 -27.11 -7.18
C LEU A 357 -5.37 -27.33 -6.34
N ASN A 358 -5.58 -27.68 -5.07
CA ASN A 358 -4.53 -28.25 -4.24
C ASN A 358 -4.28 -29.72 -4.65
N SER A 359 -3.05 -30.09 -4.92
CA SER A 359 -2.69 -31.45 -5.34
C SER A 359 -2.92 -32.52 -4.26
N ASP A 360 -2.96 -32.14 -2.96
CA ASP A 360 -3.13 -33.08 -1.86
C ASP A 360 -4.53 -33.68 -1.80
N ASP A 361 -5.58 -32.92 -2.16
CA ASP A 361 -6.98 -33.26 -1.99
C ASP A 361 -7.88 -32.99 -3.19
N ASN A 362 -7.33 -32.36 -4.24
CA ASN A 362 -8.05 -31.90 -5.45
C ASN A 362 -9.21 -30.92 -5.15
N GLN A 363 -9.14 -30.17 -4.05
CA GLN A 363 -10.10 -29.11 -3.78
C GLN A 363 -9.61 -27.77 -4.35
N LEU A 364 -10.56 -26.87 -4.65
CA LEU A 364 -10.24 -25.47 -4.95
C LEU A 364 -9.44 -24.89 -3.79
N THR A 365 -8.43 -24.08 -4.11
CA THR A 365 -7.56 -23.53 -3.08
C THR A 365 -7.34 -22.04 -3.29
N PRO A 366 -7.61 -21.18 -2.29
CA PRO A 366 -7.27 -19.77 -2.37
C PRO A 366 -5.80 -19.54 -2.70
N ASN A 367 -5.54 -18.57 -3.56
CA ASN A 367 -4.20 -18.33 -4.09
C ASN A 367 -4.04 -16.91 -4.60
N ARG A 368 -2.81 -16.56 -4.94
CA ARG A 368 -2.44 -15.30 -5.60
C ARG A 368 -2.09 -15.56 -7.07
N VAL A 369 -2.57 -14.67 -7.93
CA VAL A 369 -2.31 -14.72 -9.39
C VAL A 369 -1.62 -13.44 -9.85
N HIS A 370 -0.56 -13.62 -10.64
CA HIS A 370 0.02 -12.61 -11.52
C HIS A 370 -0.41 -12.94 -12.94
N LEU A 371 -1.03 -12.00 -13.64
CA LEU A 371 -1.50 -12.23 -15.00
C LEU A 371 -1.08 -11.06 -15.89
N LYS A 372 -0.37 -11.37 -16.96
CA LYS A 372 0.11 -10.40 -17.94
C LYS A 372 -0.39 -10.80 -19.32
N ALA A 373 -1.16 -9.92 -19.96
CA ALA A 373 -1.72 -10.15 -21.29
C ALA A 373 -0.77 -9.74 -22.42
N SER A 374 -1.19 -9.95 -23.66
CA SER A 374 -0.40 -9.68 -24.87
C SER A 374 -0.02 -8.22 -25.06
N ASP A 375 -0.83 -7.28 -24.55
CA ASP A 375 -0.55 -5.85 -24.55
C ASP A 375 0.47 -5.43 -23.47
N GLY A 376 0.89 -6.38 -22.64
CA GLY A 376 1.85 -6.18 -21.56
C GLY A 376 1.25 -5.67 -20.26
N LYS A 377 -0.08 -5.50 -20.18
CA LYS A 377 -0.80 -5.06 -18.97
C LYS A 377 -1.21 -6.22 -18.09
N PHE A 378 -1.43 -5.87 -16.82
CA PHE A 378 -2.06 -6.71 -15.83
C PHE A 378 -3.59 -6.70 -16.00
N TYR A 379 -4.21 -7.86 -15.87
CA TYR A 379 -5.66 -8.01 -15.85
C TYR A 379 -6.10 -8.82 -14.64
N ALA A 380 -7.27 -8.48 -14.11
CA ALA A 380 -7.93 -9.19 -13.03
C ALA A 380 -9.45 -9.13 -13.21
N PRO A 381 -10.23 -10.05 -12.64
CA PRO A 381 -11.68 -9.92 -12.55
C PRO A 381 -12.08 -8.58 -11.91
N LEU A 382 -13.24 -8.02 -12.30
CA LEU A 382 -13.70 -6.72 -11.81
C LEU A 382 -13.97 -6.67 -10.30
N ASP A 383 -14.24 -7.82 -9.70
CA ASP A 383 -14.50 -7.98 -8.26
C ASP A 383 -13.29 -8.53 -7.49
N ALA A 384 -12.14 -8.65 -8.14
CA ALA A 384 -10.94 -9.17 -7.49
C ALA A 384 -10.22 -8.10 -6.66
N TYR A 385 -9.66 -8.52 -5.53
CA TYR A 385 -8.73 -7.71 -4.72
C TYR A 385 -7.38 -7.58 -5.44
N ALA A 386 -7.35 -6.69 -6.44
CA ALA A 386 -6.12 -6.40 -7.17
C ALA A 386 -5.24 -5.44 -6.35
N ARG A 387 -3.95 -5.78 -6.24
CA ARG A 387 -2.96 -5.02 -5.48
C ARG A 387 -1.66 -4.90 -6.26
N ALA A 388 -0.91 -3.85 -5.98
CA ALA A 388 0.48 -3.73 -6.39
C ALA A 388 1.39 -4.03 -5.19
N GLY A 389 2.30 -4.96 -5.35
CA GLY A 389 3.35 -5.23 -4.38
C GLY A 389 4.32 -4.05 -4.26
N HIS A 390 5.14 -4.06 -3.22
CA HIS A 390 6.09 -2.96 -2.94
C HIS A 390 7.07 -2.73 -4.11
N VAL A 391 7.46 -3.80 -4.79
CA VAL A 391 8.34 -3.75 -5.96
C VAL A 391 7.60 -3.58 -7.30
N GLY A 392 6.24 -3.39 -7.30
CA GLY A 392 5.41 -3.12 -8.47
C GLY A 392 4.87 -4.33 -9.19
N ASP A 393 5.07 -5.48 -8.64
CA ASP A 393 4.39 -6.69 -9.07
C ASP A 393 2.87 -6.52 -8.86
N LEU A 394 2.10 -6.78 -9.90
CA LEU A 394 0.65 -6.65 -9.88
C LEU A 394 0.03 -8.02 -9.67
N VAL A 395 -0.90 -8.09 -8.72
CA VAL A 395 -1.49 -9.35 -8.27
C VAL A 395 -2.96 -9.21 -7.97
N PHE A 396 -3.68 -10.34 -8.00
CA PHE A 396 -4.99 -10.47 -7.35
C PHE A 396 -5.09 -11.79 -6.60
N HIS A 397 -5.96 -11.82 -5.60
CA HIS A 397 -6.29 -13.03 -4.85
C HIS A 397 -7.62 -13.59 -5.32
N ASN A 398 -7.79 -14.92 -5.29
CA ASN A 398 -9.03 -15.62 -5.63
C ASN A 398 -9.18 -16.92 -4.81
N ASP A 399 -10.41 -17.47 -4.80
CA ASP A 399 -10.78 -18.68 -4.02
C ASP A 399 -10.40 -20.01 -4.69
N GLY A 400 -9.70 -19.98 -5.81
CA GLY A 400 -9.33 -21.14 -6.58
C GLY A 400 -10.01 -21.21 -7.93
N GLU A 401 -10.92 -20.30 -8.26
CA GLU A 401 -11.45 -20.16 -9.62
C GLU A 401 -11.73 -18.70 -9.98
N PHE A 402 -11.51 -18.36 -11.24
CA PHE A 402 -11.80 -17.01 -11.74
C PHE A 402 -12.03 -17.03 -13.26
N GLU A 403 -12.69 -15.99 -13.75
CA GLU A 403 -12.84 -15.69 -15.18
C GLU A 403 -12.37 -14.25 -15.44
N VAL A 404 -11.65 -14.06 -16.53
CA VAL A 404 -11.16 -12.75 -16.92
C VAL A 404 -11.12 -12.60 -18.42
N GLN A 405 -11.58 -11.44 -18.93
CA GLN A 405 -11.41 -11.05 -20.33
C GLN A 405 -10.03 -10.41 -20.50
N VAL A 406 -9.30 -10.87 -21.53
CA VAL A 406 -7.97 -10.34 -21.86
C VAL A 406 -7.82 -10.18 -23.37
N PRO A 407 -6.94 -9.26 -23.83
CA PRO A 407 -6.65 -9.11 -25.26
C PRO A 407 -6.17 -10.40 -25.93
N VAL A 408 -6.51 -10.56 -27.19
CA VAL A 408 -6.08 -11.69 -28.04
C VAL A 408 -4.55 -11.72 -28.13
N GLY A 409 -3.98 -12.92 -28.10
CA GLY A 409 -2.54 -13.17 -28.20
C GLY A 409 -1.97 -13.88 -26.97
N ASP A 410 -0.66 -13.82 -26.80
CA ASP A 410 0.01 -14.56 -25.74
C ASP A 410 -0.20 -13.90 -24.36
N MET A 411 -0.75 -14.67 -23.44
CA MET A 411 -0.94 -14.33 -22.03
C MET A 411 -0.05 -15.22 -21.18
N GLU A 412 0.62 -14.65 -20.21
CA GLU A 412 1.34 -15.37 -19.15
C GLU A 412 0.66 -15.17 -17.81
N PHE A 413 0.49 -16.24 -17.05
CA PHE A 413 0.06 -16.14 -15.68
C PHE A 413 0.84 -17.06 -14.76
N SER A 414 1.06 -16.59 -13.52
CA SER A 414 1.70 -17.35 -12.45
C SER A 414 0.76 -17.44 -11.26
N VAL A 415 0.69 -18.62 -10.68
CA VAL A 415 -0.11 -18.91 -9.48
C VAL A 415 0.83 -19.26 -8.33
N LEU A 416 0.61 -18.60 -7.18
CA LEU A 416 1.40 -18.77 -5.97
C LEU A 416 0.49 -18.98 -4.76
N LYS A 417 0.99 -19.75 -3.76
CA LYS A 417 0.32 -19.94 -2.47
C LYS A 417 1.36 -20.06 -1.36
N GLY A 418 1.86 -18.90 -0.91
CA GLY A 418 2.85 -18.82 0.16
C GLY A 418 4.13 -19.60 -0.13
N PHE A 419 4.82 -20.08 0.93
CA PHE A 419 6.14 -20.70 0.84
C PHE A 419 6.11 -22.23 0.85
N GLU A 420 4.94 -22.83 1.05
CA GLU A 420 4.78 -24.27 1.18
C GLU A 420 4.31 -24.95 -0.12
N PHE A 421 4.08 -24.19 -1.20
CA PHE A 421 3.67 -24.71 -2.49
C PHE A 421 4.62 -24.24 -3.59
N HIS A 422 4.87 -25.12 -4.56
CA HIS A 422 5.61 -24.74 -5.75
C HIS A 422 4.79 -23.72 -6.58
N PRO A 423 5.40 -22.59 -6.99
CA PRO A 423 4.74 -21.68 -7.92
C PRO A 423 4.56 -22.34 -9.27
N MET A 424 3.51 -22.01 -9.98
CA MET A 424 3.24 -22.49 -11.33
C MET A 424 3.12 -21.29 -12.28
N THR A 425 3.85 -21.36 -13.39
CA THR A 425 3.74 -20.37 -14.48
C THR A 425 3.30 -21.07 -15.75
N LYS A 426 2.41 -20.45 -16.51
CA LYS A 426 1.87 -20.97 -17.75
C LYS A 426 1.66 -19.85 -18.76
N SER A 427 2.01 -20.12 -20.02
CA SER A 427 1.67 -19.26 -21.16
C SER A 427 0.54 -19.88 -21.96
N VAL A 428 -0.40 -19.06 -22.42
CA VAL A 428 -1.59 -19.46 -23.16
C VAL A 428 -1.82 -18.47 -24.28
N ASN A 429 -2.16 -18.95 -25.48
CA ASN A 429 -2.55 -18.09 -26.56
C ASN A 429 -4.08 -17.88 -26.54
N VAL A 430 -4.50 -16.65 -26.34
CA VAL A 430 -5.91 -16.24 -26.26
C VAL A 430 -6.46 -15.97 -27.65
N ILE A 431 -7.65 -16.49 -27.92
CA ILE A 431 -8.33 -16.41 -29.22
C ILE A 431 -9.59 -15.57 -29.08
N GLU A 432 -9.84 -14.75 -30.07
CA GLU A 432 -11.02 -13.85 -30.12
C GLU A 432 -12.33 -14.60 -29.94
N ASN A 433 -13.18 -14.09 -29.03
CA ASN A 433 -14.51 -14.63 -28.73
C ASN A 433 -14.54 -16.12 -28.29
N GLU A 434 -13.41 -16.70 -27.92
CA GLU A 434 -13.34 -18.04 -27.36
C GLU A 434 -13.18 -18.01 -25.83
N VAL A 435 -13.65 -19.09 -25.17
CA VAL A 435 -13.42 -19.35 -23.74
C VAL A 435 -12.37 -20.44 -23.61
N ILE A 436 -11.23 -20.09 -23.00
CA ILE A 436 -10.16 -21.03 -22.72
C ILE A 436 -10.30 -21.53 -21.29
N HIS A 437 -10.55 -22.85 -21.13
CA HIS A 437 -10.65 -23.46 -19.82
C HIS A 437 -9.29 -24.06 -19.41
N LEU A 438 -8.81 -23.67 -18.24
CA LEU A 438 -7.54 -24.12 -17.68
C LEU A 438 -7.76 -24.74 -16.31
N GLU A 439 -7.11 -25.87 -16.08
CA GLU A 439 -6.99 -26.48 -14.76
C GLU A 439 -5.51 -26.47 -14.34
N VAL A 440 -5.25 -26.01 -13.12
CA VAL A 440 -3.94 -25.90 -12.52
C VAL A 440 -3.94 -26.66 -11.21
N LYS A 441 -2.90 -27.48 -10.97
CA LYS A 441 -2.68 -28.13 -9.68
C LYS A 441 -1.44 -27.55 -9.04
N LEU A 442 -1.60 -26.99 -7.83
CA LEU A 442 -0.48 -26.52 -7.02
C LEU A 442 0.09 -27.69 -6.23
N GLU A 443 1.35 -27.98 -6.47
CA GLU A 443 2.08 -29.03 -5.78
C GLU A 443 2.66 -28.51 -4.46
N ARG A 444 2.46 -29.25 -3.37
CA ARG A 444 2.98 -28.88 -2.06
C ARG A 444 4.46 -29.29 -1.92
N LEU A 445 5.33 -28.33 -1.61
CA LEU A 445 6.73 -28.54 -1.27
C LEU A 445 6.88 -29.19 0.11
N ILE A 446 6.12 -28.69 1.09
CA ILE A 446 6.17 -29.15 2.49
C ILE A 446 4.85 -28.80 3.17
N ASN A 447 4.49 -29.53 4.22
CA ASN A 447 3.39 -29.17 5.12
C ASN A 447 3.96 -28.96 6.53
N MET A 448 4.18 -27.70 6.88
CA MET A 448 4.74 -27.32 8.17
C MET A 448 3.75 -27.53 9.32
N GLY A 449 2.46 -27.31 9.09
CA GLY A 449 1.40 -27.59 10.08
C GLY A 449 1.40 -29.04 10.56
N LYS A 450 1.56 -30.04 9.65
CA LYS A 450 1.69 -31.46 10.03
C LYS A 450 2.95 -31.77 10.84
N ARG A 451 3.90 -30.84 10.87
CA ARG A 451 5.15 -30.93 11.67
C ARG A 451 5.07 -30.14 12.97
N GLY A 452 3.90 -29.57 13.27
CA GLY A 452 3.65 -28.75 14.45
C GLY A 452 4.18 -27.32 14.37
N TRP A 453 4.43 -26.81 13.16
CA TRP A 453 4.86 -25.44 12.91
C TRP A 453 3.74 -24.66 12.24
N HIS A 454 3.34 -23.53 12.83
CA HIS A 454 2.30 -22.65 12.30
C HIS A 454 2.84 -21.26 12.06
N ASN A 455 2.42 -20.65 10.94
CA ASN A 455 3.00 -19.41 10.47
C ASN A 455 2.05 -18.22 10.59
N ALA A 456 2.66 -17.05 10.80
CA ALA A 456 2.02 -15.75 10.71
C ALA A 456 3.03 -14.69 10.28
N SER A 457 2.56 -13.60 9.69
CA SER A 457 3.27 -12.32 9.75
C SER A 457 2.96 -11.65 11.09
N THR A 458 3.97 -11.10 11.76
CA THR A 458 3.74 -10.35 13.01
C THR A 458 3.37 -8.89 12.77
N HIS A 459 3.23 -8.46 11.50
CA HIS A 459 2.99 -7.06 11.19
C HIS A 459 2.07 -6.88 9.98
N VAL A 460 0.78 -6.80 10.25
CA VAL A 460 -0.28 -6.70 9.25
C VAL A 460 -1.31 -5.65 9.67
N HIS A 461 -1.74 -4.81 8.74
CA HIS A 461 -2.80 -3.82 8.93
C HIS A 461 -3.94 -4.04 7.93
N ALA A 462 -5.19 -4.06 8.42
CA ALA A 462 -6.37 -3.99 7.55
C ALA A 462 -6.56 -2.56 7.05
N ASN A 463 -6.72 -1.58 7.93
CA ASN A 463 -6.95 -0.18 7.60
C ASN A 463 -5.96 0.74 8.30
N TYR A 464 -4.91 1.11 7.59
CA TYR A 464 -3.91 2.03 8.08
C TYR A 464 -3.70 3.16 7.07
N GLY A 465 -4.59 4.16 7.09
CA GLY A 465 -4.47 5.36 6.29
C GLY A 465 -4.45 5.15 4.78
N GLY A 466 -5.01 4.04 4.29
CA GLY A 466 -5.08 3.72 2.88
C GLY A 466 -6.25 4.40 2.17
N ASN A 467 -6.37 4.13 0.88
CA ASN A 467 -7.42 4.61 0.01
C ASN A 467 -8.40 3.50 -0.43
N LEU A 468 -8.31 2.33 0.21
CA LEU A 468 -9.26 1.22 0.09
C LEU A 468 -9.65 0.78 1.49
N HIS A 469 -10.88 1.08 1.92
CA HIS A 469 -11.36 0.55 3.20
C HIS A 469 -11.52 -0.97 3.11
N ASN A 470 -10.80 -1.70 3.94
CA ASN A 470 -10.78 -3.15 3.93
C ASN A 470 -11.54 -3.73 5.13
N THR A 471 -12.05 -4.94 4.97
CA THR A 471 -12.71 -5.70 6.05
C THR A 471 -11.77 -6.76 6.61
N LEU A 472 -12.05 -7.22 7.83
CA LEU A 472 -11.32 -8.33 8.43
C LEU A 472 -11.49 -9.63 7.63
N ASP A 473 -12.66 -9.84 7.00
CA ASP A 473 -12.91 -11.01 6.15
C ASP A 473 -12.03 -11.00 4.90
N ASN A 474 -11.84 -9.84 4.28
CA ASN A 474 -10.93 -9.70 3.15
C ASN A 474 -9.47 -9.90 3.56
N LEU A 475 -9.07 -9.42 4.74
CA LEU A 475 -7.74 -9.64 5.28
C LEU A 475 -7.50 -11.14 5.53
N LYS A 476 -8.47 -11.85 6.12
CA LYS A 476 -8.47 -13.31 6.29
C LYS A 476 -8.32 -14.02 4.96
N PHE A 477 -9.13 -13.62 3.98
CA PHE A 477 -9.10 -14.20 2.63
C PHE A 477 -7.73 -14.06 1.96
N MET A 478 -7.15 -12.86 1.95
CA MET A 478 -5.81 -12.62 1.39
C MET A 478 -4.74 -13.44 2.15
N SER A 479 -4.80 -13.48 3.48
CA SER A 479 -3.89 -14.27 4.31
C SER A 479 -3.99 -15.77 3.99
N ARG A 480 -5.21 -16.28 3.81
CA ARG A 480 -5.45 -17.69 3.42
C ARG A 480 -4.92 -17.99 2.02
N ALA A 481 -5.09 -17.05 1.09
CA ALA A 481 -4.53 -17.16 -0.26
C ALA A 481 -2.99 -17.22 -0.25
N GLU A 482 -2.36 -16.57 0.70
CA GLU A 482 -0.92 -16.62 0.93
C GLU A 482 -0.49 -17.78 1.85
N GLY A 483 -1.42 -18.64 2.29
CA GLY A 483 -1.13 -19.80 3.13
C GLY A 483 -0.67 -19.47 4.55
N GLN A 484 -1.23 -18.41 5.15
CA GLN A 484 -0.99 -18.08 6.56
C GLN A 484 -1.99 -18.81 7.47
N ASP A 485 -1.48 -19.35 8.57
CA ASP A 485 -2.27 -20.04 9.59
C ASP A 485 -2.89 -19.07 10.60
N LEU A 486 -2.15 -17.97 10.92
CA LEU A 486 -2.67 -16.91 11.80
C LEU A 486 -2.63 -15.57 11.08
N VAL A 487 -3.61 -14.72 11.38
CA VAL A 487 -3.69 -13.32 11.00
C VAL A 487 -3.48 -12.48 12.25
N LEU A 488 -2.35 -11.76 12.33
CA LEU A 488 -2.02 -10.89 13.46
C LEU A 488 -2.25 -9.43 13.06
N GLU A 489 -3.51 -9.01 13.12
CA GLU A 489 -3.94 -7.65 12.81
C GLU A 489 -3.45 -6.67 13.88
N GLN A 490 -2.81 -5.60 13.45
CA GLN A 490 -2.35 -4.52 14.33
C GLN A 490 -3.16 -3.24 14.11
N VAL A 491 -4.03 -2.93 15.05
CA VAL A 491 -4.72 -1.64 15.11
C VAL A 491 -3.69 -0.54 15.32
N ALA A 492 -3.62 0.40 14.40
CA ALA A 492 -2.65 1.49 14.44
C ALA A 492 -3.30 2.84 14.16
N ASN A 493 -2.67 3.91 14.63
CA ASN A 493 -3.07 5.25 14.26
C ASN A 493 -2.40 5.67 12.95
N LYS A 494 -3.17 6.32 12.09
CA LYS A 494 -2.66 7.12 10.99
C LYS A 494 -3.20 8.54 11.14
N ASP A 495 -2.30 9.51 11.20
CA ASP A 495 -2.66 10.84 11.68
C ASP A 495 -3.30 10.74 13.08
N ASN A 496 -4.51 11.28 13.26
CA ASN A 496 -5.32 11.14 14.45
C ASN A 496 -6.45 10.10 14.32
N ARG A 497 -6.40 9.25 13.27
CA ARG A 497 -7.43 8.23 13.00
C ARG A 497 -6.96 6.87 13.47
N ILE A 498 -7.91 6.07 13.97
CA ILE A 498 -7.71 4.68 14.38
C ILE A 498 -8.88 3.89 13.82
N LEU A 499 -8.76 3.43 12.57
CA LEU A 499 -9.89 2.90 11.81
C LEU A 499 -10.37 1.55 12.33
N ASP A 500 -9.46 0.68 12.76
CA ASP A 500 -9.76 -0.70 13.14
C ASP A 500 -9.98 -0.88 14.66
N TYR A 501 -10.16 0.21 15.41
CA TYR A 501 -10.35 0.15 16.86
C TYR A 501 -11.49 -0.78 17.27
N HIS A 502 -12.56 -0.81 16.47
CA HIS A 502 -13.76 -1.63 16.71
C HIS A 502 -13.52 -3.14 16.55
N LEU A 503 -12.42 -3.56 15.90
CA LEU A 503 -12.05 -4.96 15.76
C LEU A 503 -11.50 -5.57 17.06
N PHE A 504 -11.09 -4.75 18.01
CA PHE A 504 -10.57 -5.25 19.28
C PHE A 504 -11.71 -5.67 20.21
N GLU A 505 -11.82 -6.96 20.49
CA GLU A 505 -12.88 -7.55 21.34
C GLU A 505 -12.48 -7.67 22.82
N GLY A 506 -11.20 -7.49 23.14
CA GLY A 506 -10.68 -7.76 24.49
C GLY A 506 -10.62 -9.26 24.81
N GLY A 507 -10.61 -9.59 26.12
CA GLY A 507 -10.58 -10.98 26.58
C GLY A 507 -9.21 -11.66 26.49
N GLY A 508 -8.26 -11.13 25.72
CA GLY A 508 -6.90 -11.65 25.58
C GLY A 508 -6.80 -12.95 24.77
N GLY A 509 -7.87 -13.35 24.10
CA GLY A 509 -7.95 -14.54 23.26
C GLY A 509 -7.96 -14.25 21.76
N ALA A 510 -8.16 -15.30 20.96
CA ALA A 510 -8.38 -15.18 19.54
C ALA A 510 -9.71 -14.44 19.26
N HIS A 511 -9.73 -13.66 18.17
CA HIS A 511 -10.91 -12.94 17.71
C HIS A 511 -12.06 -13.89 17.35
N SER A 512 -13.31 -13.46 17.56
CA SER A 512 -14.52 -14.27 17.33
C SER A 512 -14.68 -14.76 15.88
N SER A 513 -14.06 -14.10 14.91
CA SER A 513 -14.05 -14.52 13.51
C SER A 513 -13.04 -15.62 13.17
N SER A 514 -12.28 -16.15 14.15
CA SER A 514 -11.35 -17.25 13.94
C SER A 514 -12.08 -18.53 13.49
N GLU A 515 -11.40 -19.31 12.66
CA GLU A 515 -11.84 -20.59 12.12
C GLU A 515 -10.86 -21.70 12.54
N GLU A 516 -11.24 -22.97 12.35
CA GLU A 516 -10.42 -24.12 12.75
C GLU A 516 -9.04 -24.13 12.09
N ASP A 517 -8.96 -23.68 10.83
CA ASP A 517 -7.76 -23.64 9.99
C ASP A 517 -7.10 -22.25 9.89
N GLN A 518 -7.71 -21.22 10.50
CA GLN A 518 -7.16 -19.86 10.49
C GLN A 518 -7.53 -19.09 11.76
N VAL A 519 -6.54 -18.79 12.58
CA VAL A 519 -6.70 -18.01 13.81
C VAL A 519 -6.50 -16.52 13.54
N VAL A 520 -7.39 -15.69 14.04
CA VAL A 520 -7.29 -14.22 13.99
C VAL A 520 -6.97 -13.67 15.36
N VAL A 521 -6.02 -12.79 15.46
CA VAL A 521 -5.67 -12.06 16.67
C VAL A 521 -5.61 -10.58 16.36
N VAL A 522 -6.37 -9.78 17.08
CA VAL A 522 -6.34 -8.33 16.96
C VAL A 522 -5.53 -7.74 18.11
N GLY A 523 -4.48 -7.05 17.77
CA GLY A 523 -3.60 -6.37 18.70
C GLY A 523 -3.39 -4.91 18.32
N GLN A 524 -2.26 -4.37 18.68
CA GLN A 524 -1.94 -2.96 18.47
C GLN A 524 -0.52 -2.76 18.00
N GLU A 525 -0.32 -1.84 17.05
CA GLU A 525 0.97 -1.15 16.86
C GLU A 525 0.93 0.19 17.59
N TYR A 526 1.76 0.35 18.63
CA TYR A 526 2.03 1.62 19.29
C TYR A 526 3.23 2.28 18.61
N ARG A 527 3.10 3.56 18.18
CA ARG A 527 3.93 4.12 17.11
C ARG A 527 4.70 5.40 17.44
N PRO A 528 5.48 5.48 18.54
CA PRO A 528 6.29 6.66 18.84
C PRO A 528 7.50 6.75 17.88
N PRO A 529 7.65 7.84 17.11
CA PRO A 529 8.74 7.97 16.13
C PRO A 529 10.14 8.06 16.77
N PHE A 530 10.23 8.45 18.04
CA PHE A 530 11.50 8.57 18.74
C PHE A 530 12.00 7.23 19.30
N TYR A 531 11.14 6.48 20.01
CA TYR A 531 11.56 5.25 20.69
C TYR A 531 11.52 4.02 19.78
N GLY A 532 10.72 4.09 18.73
CA GLY A 532 10.43 3.00 17.80
C GLY A 532 9.04 2.42 18.00
N HIS A 533 8.52 1.82 16.92
CA HIS A 533 7.20 1.20 16.95
C HIS A 533 7.25 -0.16 17.62
N VAL A 534 6.16 -0.56 18.27
CA VAL A 534 6.06 -1.83 18.99
C VAL A 534 4.68 -2.48 18.80
N PHE A 535 4.65 -3.80 18.69
CA PHE A 535 3.40 -4.56 18.70
C PHE A 535 3.01 -5.01 20.10
N MET A 536 1.71 -5.17 20.32
CA MET A 536 1.10 -5.65 21.55
C MET A 536 -0.08 -6.57 21.22
N PHE A 537 0.07 -7.88 21.44
CA PHE A 537 -0.99 -8.86 21.17
C PHE A 537 -1.45 -9.55 22.45
N GLY A 538 -2.74 -9.94 22.51
CA GLY A 538 -3.31 -10.67 23.64
C GLY A 538 -3.69 -9.83 24.85
N MET A 539 -3.87 -8.52 24.66
CA MET A 539 -4.39 -7.63 25.71
C MET A 539 -5.83 -8.01 26.10
N LYS A 540 -6.13 -7.98 27.39
CA LYS A 540 -7.43 -8.44 27.93
C LYS A 540 -8.49 -7.36 28.01
N ASP A 541 -8.10 -6.13 28.31
CA ASP A 541 -9.07 -5.10 28.72
C ASP A 541 -9.27 -4.04 27.64
N HIS A 542 -8.19 -3.46 27.11
CA HIS A 542 -8.25 -2.33 26.16
C HIS A 542 -6.93 -2.18 25.39
N LEU A 543 -7.01 -1.54 24.23
CA LEU A 543 -5.85 -1.04 23.50
C LEU A 543 -5.20 0.11 24.26
N ILE A 544 -3.87 0.19 24.24
CA ILE A 544 -3.09 1.18 24.99
C ILE A 544 -3.25 2.57 24.34
N SER A 545 -3.65 3.57 25.14
CA SER A 545 -3.81 4.96 24.68
C SER A 545 -2.86 5.89 25.45
N PRO A 546 -2.30 6.94 24.79
CA PRO A 546 -2.43 7.27 23.36
C PRO A 546 -1.72 6.25 22.49
N PHE A 547 -2.06 6.20 21.19
CA PHE A 547 -1.44 5.28 20.22
C PHE A 547 -0.05 5.71 19.77
N VAL A 548 0.36 6.91 20.15
CA VAL A 548 1.61 7.54 19.75
C VAL A 548 2.03 8.58 20.77
N THR A 549 3.33 8.84 20.84
CA THR A 549 3.95 9.99 21.53
C THR A 549 5.04 10.57 20.65
N GLY A 550 5.41 11.82 20.86
CA GLY A 550 6.45 12.49 20.10
C GLY A 550 6.00 13.03 18.74
N TYR A 551 4.69 13.25 18.52
CA TYR A 551 4.19 13.93 17.33
C TYR A 551 4.20 15.44 17.54
N GLU A 552 5.23 16.05 16.98
CA GLU A 552 5.45 17.50 17.05
C GLU A 552 4.23 18.29 16.59
N GLY A 553 3.90 19.36 17.29
CA GLY A 553 2.74 20.21 16.98
C GLY A 553 1.39 19.63 17.37
N THR A 554 1.36 18.53 18.14
CA THR A 554 0.11 17.88 18.61
C THR A 554 0.09 17.80 20.14
N ALA A 555 -1.06 17.44 20.72
CA ALA A 555 -1.22 17.20 22.15
C ALA A 555 -0.34 16.06 22.68
N VAL A 556 0.18 15.19 21.82
CA VAL A 556 1.05 14.05 22.13
C VAL A 556 2.50 14.29 21.72
N GLU A 557 2.93 15.55 21.63
CA GLU A 557 4.31 15.93 21.27
C GLU A 557 5.35 15.48 22.30
N SER A 558 4.97 15.36 23.57
CA SER A 558 5.85 14.87 24.63
C SER A 558 6.39 13.48 24.30
N LEU A 559 7.66 13.23 24.65
CA LEU A 559 8.25 11.89 24.62
C LEU A 559 7.80 10.99 25.80
N TYR A 560 6.99 11.51 26.70
CA TYR A 560 6.36 10.73 27.77
C TYR A 560 4.90 10.46 27.45
N PRO A 561 4.41 9.22 27.66
CA PRO A 561 5.10 8.06 28.24
C PRO A 561 6.14 7.43 27.28
N SER A 562 7.16 6.77 27.85
CA SER A 562 8.15 6.00 27.09
C SER A 562 7.57 4.67 26.58
N ASN A 563 8.28 3.98 25.68
CA ASN A 563 7.91 2.61 25.28
C ASN A 563 7.84 1.67 26.48
N THR A 564 8.81 1.75 27.41
CA THR A 564 8.80 0.92 28.62
C THR A 564 7.50 1.07 29.40
N ASP A 565 7.02 2.31 29.60
CA ASP A 565 5.78 2.57 30.34
C ASP A 565 4.58 1.91 29.67
N MET A 566 4.49 1.98 28.35
CA MET A 566 3.36 1.47 27.57
C MET A 566 3.42 -0.06 27.42
N LEU A 567 4.61 -0.62 27.16
CA LEU A 567 4.80 -2.06 27.07
C LEU A 567 4.48 -2.76 28.40
N LEU A 568 4.91 -2.21 29.54
CA LEU A 568 4.59 -2.77 30.84
C LEU A 568 3.08 -2.71 31.16
N LYS A 569 2.36 -1.68 30.70
CA LYS A 569 0.90 -1.61 30.82
C LYS A 569 0.23 -2.69 29.95
N ALA A 570 0.72 -2.94 28.75
CA ALA A 570 0.23 -4.01 27.90
C ALA A 570 0.52 -5.40 28.51
N LYS A 571 1.73 -5.62 29.04
CA LYS A 571 2.10 -6.87 29.74
C LYS A 571 1.28 -7.09 31.00
N ALA A 572 0.88 -6.04 31.72
CA ALA A 572 -0.05 -6.17 32.85
C ALA A 572 -1.43 -6.70 32.45
N GLN A 573 -1.83 -6.53 31.19
CA GLN A 573 -3.02 -7.14 30.59
C GLN A 573 -2.79 -8.55 30.00
N GLY A 574 -1.55 -9.06 30.06
CA GLY A 574 -1.15 -10.36 29.52
C GLY A 574 -0.59 -10.34 28.12
N ALA A 575 -0.30 -9.17 27.57
CA ALA A 575 0.21 -9.04 26.21
C ALA A 575 1.58 -9.66 25.98
N VAL A 576 1.78 -10.22 24.79
CA VAL A 576 3.09 -10.45 24.17
C VAL A 576 3.47 -9.21 23.39
N THR A 577 4.71 -8.77 23.54
CA THR A 577 5.18 -7.47 23.05
C THR A 577 6.45 -7.61 22.22
N GLY A 578 6.64 -6.74 21.23
CA GLY A 578 7.85 -6.76 20.42
C GLY A 578 8.07 -5.47 19.65
N TYR A 579 9.29 -5.20 19.24
CA TYR A 579 9.64 -4.10 18.36
C TYR A 579 9.37 -4.49 16.91
N VAL A 580 8.78 -3.58 16.12
CA VAL A 580 8.50 -3.77 14.69
C VAL A 580 9.46 -2.90 13.86
N HIS A 581 9.97 -3.45 12.74
CA HIS A 581 10.90 -2.80 11.78
C HIS A 581 11.92 -1.80 12.41
N PRO A 582 12.53 -2.09 13.58
CA PRO A 582 13.29 -1.06 14.30
C PRO A 582 14.64 -0.75 13.64
N PHE A 583 15.19 -1.69 12.88
CA PHE A 583 16.52 -1.59 12.30
C PHE A 583 16.50 -1.98 10.84
N LEU A 584 16.78 -1.02 9.96
CA LEU A 584 16.77 -1.19 8.51
C LEU A 584 18.17 -0.95 7.95
N GLY A 585 18.51 -1.64 6.84
CA GLY A 585 19.80 -1.54 6.16
C GLY A 585 20.86 -2.51 6.68
N GLU A 586 22.12 -2.22 6.46
CA GLU A 586 23.25 -3.13 6.72
C GLU A 586 24.20 -2.66 7.82
N ILE A 587 24.08 -1.41 8.26
CA ILE A 587 24.98 -0.80 9.25
C ILE A 587 24.57 -1.23 10.65
N ASP A 588 25.58 -1.51 11.51
CA ASP A 588 25.34 -1.80 12.92
C ASP A 588 24.69 -0.60 13.63
N PRO A 589 23.43 -0.71 14.06
CA PRO A 589 22.76 0.39 14.72
C PRO A 589 23.33 0.73 16.08
N LEU A 590 24.11 -0.15 16.73
CA LEU A 590 24.80 0.11 18.01
C LEU A 590 25.99 1.07 17.82
N GLU A 591 26.55 1.16 16.61
CA GLU A 591 27.59 2.13 16.26
C GLU A 591 27.00 3.49 15.83
N GLY A 592 25.68 3.59 15.71
CA GLY A 592 24.95 4.76 15.22
C GLY A 592 23.92 5.28 16.21
N SER A 593 22.78 5.71 15.67
CA SER A 593 21.70 6.35 16.43
C SER A 593 20.62 5.40 16.93
N LEU A 594 20.79 4.08 16.83
CA LEU A 594 19.77 3.04 17.06
C LEU A 594 18.52 3.17 16.16
N GLY A 595 18.59 3.94 15.07
CA GLY A 595 17.54 4.04 14.06
C GLY A 595 16.14 4.27 14.66
N GLY A 596 15.20 3.45 14.22
CA GLY A 596 13.81 3.40 14.71
C GLY A 596 13.61 2.54 15.96
N GLY A 597 14.66 2.10 16.65
CA GLY A 597 14.58 1.21 17.81
C GLY A 597 15.32 1.71 19.05
N LYS A 598 15.30 3.03 19.32
CA LYS A 598 16.05 3.63 20.44
C LYS A 598 15.69 3.06 21.81
N GLY A 599 14.44 2.63 22.01
CA GLY A 599 13.99 2.02 23.26
C GLY A 599 14.40 0.55 23.42
N PHE A 600 14.69 -0.17 22.32
CA PHE A 600 14.77 -1.64 22.30
C PHE A 600 15.71 -2.24 23.37
N VAL A 601 16.95 -1.75 23.45
CA VAL A 601 17.95 -2.34 24.38
C VAL A 601 17.53 -2.16 25.85
N VAL A 602 16.93 -1.00 26.17
CA VAL A 602 16.43 -0.71 27.53
C VAL A 602 15.23 -1.61 27.83
N ASP A 603 14.28 -1.73 26.90
CA ASP A 603 13.07 -2.51 27.10
C ASP A 603 13.36 -4.02 27.17
N ALA A 604 14.36 -4.50 26.42
CA ALA A 604 14.86 -5.86 26.52
C ALA A 604 15.48 -6.13 27.91
N ALA A 605 16.32 -5.19 28.41
CA ALA A 605 16.96 -5.31 29.72
C ALA A 605 15.95 -5.27 30.88
N LEU A 606 14.87 -4.53 30.74
CA LEU A 606 13.78 -4.40 31.73
C LEU A 606 12.71 -5.51 31.58
N GLY A 607 12.82 -6.40 30.59
CA GLY A 607 11.82 -7.43 30.32
C GLY A 607 10.49 -6.86 29.83
N ALA A 608 10.49 -5.65 29.28
CA ALA A 608 9.30 -5.00 28.74
C ALA A 608 8.94 -5.47 27.33
N THR A 609 9.92 -5.98 26.55
CA THR A 609 9.71 -6.57 25.22
C THR A 609 10.11 -8.03 25.18
N ASP A 610 9.39 -8.85 24.41
CA ASP A 610 9.58 -10.30 24.24
C ASP A 610 10.21 -10.64 22.88
N ALA A 611 10.04 -9.76 21.88
CA ALA A 611 10.44 -10.04 20.51
C ALA A 611 11.06 -8.82 19.80
N LEU A 612 11.79 -9.13 18.73
CA LEU A 612 12.34 -8.17 17.78
C LEU A 612 12.01 -8.61 16.38
N GLU A 613 11.31 -7.78 15.63
CA GLU A 613 10.97 -8.05 14.25
C GLU A 613 12.16 -7.81 13.33
N TRP A 614 12.40 -8.79 12.48
CA TRP A 614 13.31 -8.72 11.36
C TRP A 614 12.51 -8.49 10.08
N SER A 615 12.64 -7.30 9.51
CA SER A 615 11.93 -6.87 8.32
C SER A 615 12.91 -6.63 7.17
N ASP A 616 12.41 -6.70 5.94
CA ASP A 616 13.10 -6.31 4.70
C ASP A 616 14.46 -7.01 4.45
N ALA A 617 14.66 -8.22 4.97
CA ALA A 617 15.91 -8.98 4.89
C ALA A 617 17.16 -8.17 5.33
N SER A 618 16.96 -7.15 6.16
CA SER A 618 18.00 -6.28 6.68
C SER A 618 18.94 -7.03 7.63
N THR A 619 20.26 -6.81 7.52
CA THR A 619 21.23 -7.39 8.42
C THR A 619 21.43 -6.60 9.70
N SER A 620 21.03 -5.32 9.72
CA SER A 620 21.22 -4.41 10.87
C SER A 620 20.53 -4.90 12.14
N GLY A 621 19.37 -5.58 12.04
CA GLY A 621 18.65 -6.13 13.18
C GLY A 621 19.39 -7.23 13.94
N PHE A 622 20.34 -7.92 13.30
CA PHE A 622 21.11 -8.98 13.96
C PHE A 622 22.07 -8.44 15.01
N TYR A 623 22.65 -7.26 14.82
CA TYR A 623 23.63 -6.71 15.77
C TYR A 623 23.03 -6.48 17.16
N PRO A 624 21.91 -5.73 17.32
CA PRO A 624 21.27 -5.58 18.62
C PRO A 624 20.74 -6.90 19.18
N LEU A 625 20.18 -7.78 18.33
CA LEU A 625 19.65 -9.08 18.75
C LEU A 625 20.76 -9.95 19.34
N TYR A 626 21.90 -10.08 18.66
CA TYR A 626 23.04 -10.85 19.18
C TYR A 626 23.66 -10.21 20.43
N ALA A 627 23.67 -8.87 20.51
CA ALA A 627 24.16 -8.18 21.70
C ALA A 627 23.30 -8.50 22.93
N VAL A 628 21.98 -8.50 22.83
CA VAL A 628 21.08 -8.84 23.93
C VAL A 628 21.15 -10.33 24.27
N TRP A 629 21.29 -11.24 23.29
CA TRP A 629 21.50 -12.67 23.55
C TRP A 629 22.82 -12.96 24.26
N ASN A 630 23.91 -12.29 23.84
CA ASN A 630 25.23 -12.40 24.48
C ASN A 630 25.24 -11.84 25.91
N SER A 631 24.27 -10.98 26.22
CA SER A 631 24.06 -10.47 27.61
C SER A 631 23.14 -11.39 28.43
N GLY A 632 22.74 -12.56 27.90
CA GLY A 632 21.91 -13.52 28.60
C GLY A 632 20.42 -13.22 28.57
N LEU A 633 19.99 -12.21 27.81
CA LEU A 633 18.58 -11.87 27.62
C LEU A 633 17.96 -12.73 26.55
N ARG A 634 16.69 -13.11 26.74
CA ARG A 634 15.94 -13.93 25.76
C ARG A 634 14.93 -13.05 25.04
N ILE A 635 15.22 -12.73 23.79
CA ILE A 635 14.35 -12.02 22.85
C ILE A 635 14.18 -12.90 21.63
N THR A 636 12.95 -13.11 21.19
CA THR A 636 12.65 -13.93 20.03
C THR A 636 12.67 -13.08 18.76
N ALA A 637 13.36 -13.59 17.71
CA ALA A 637 13.26 -12.99 16.38
C ALA A 637 11.89 -13.29 15.78
N THR A 638 11.22 -12.30 15.20
CA THR A 638 9.98 -12.42 14.46
C THR A 638 10.12 -11.87 13.05
N GLY A 639 9.22 -12.23 12.16
CA GLY A 639 9.14 -11.73 10.79
C GLY A 639 7.78 -11.13 10.52
N GLY A 640 7.78 -9.88 10.12
CA GLY A 640 6.61 -9.13 9.70
C GLY A 640 7.00 -8.16 8.59
N GLU A 641 6.10 -7.97 7.63
CA GLU A 641 6.38 -7.14 6.46
C GLU A 641 5.83 -5.72 6.57
N ASP A 642 4.99 -5.39 7.55
CA ASP A 642 4.26 -4.12 7.60
C ASP A 642 3.37 -3.97 6.35
N SER A 643 2.55 -5.00 6.06
CA SER A 643 1.59 -4.93 4.97
C SER A 643 0.39 -4.08 5.35
N ILE A 644 -0.04 -3.22 4.43
CA ILE A 644 -1.19 -2.33 4.61
C ILE A 644 -2.22 -2.69 3.54
N SER A 645 -3.19 -3.51 3.88
CA SER A 645 -4.14 -4.04 2.89
C SER A 645 -5.14 -3.02 2.37
N SER A 646 -5.29 -1.88 3.05
CA SER A 646 -6.06 -0.72 2.57
C SER A 646 -5.32 0.17 1.57
N LEU A 647 -4.08 -0.13 1.21
CA LEU A 647 -3.35 0.54 0.14
C LEU A 647 -3.43 -0.28 -1.15
N HIS A 648 -3.59 0.40 -2.29
CA HIS A 648 -3.45 -0.23 -3.61
C HIS A 648 -2.04 -0.77 -3.84
N ARG A 649 -1.04 -0.18 -3.21
CA ARG A 649 0.35 -0.57 -3.29
C ARG A 649 0.93 -0.68 -1.89
N SER A 650 1.34 -1.89 -1.53
CA SER A 650 1.94 -2.22 -0.24
C SER A 650 2.78 -3.47 -0.38
N LYS A 651 3.55 -3.82 0.65
CA LYS A 651 4.14 -5.16 0.74
C LYS A 651 3.00 -6.19 0.76
N LEU A 652 3.19 -7.28 0.03
CA LEU A 652 2.17 -8.33 -0.02
C LEU A 652 2.12 -9.06 1.32
N ILE A 653 0.90 -9.32 1.79
CA ILE A 653 0.66 -9.98 3.07
C ILE A 653 1.39 -11.32 3.13
N GLY A 654 2.10 -11.59 4.23
CA GLY A 654 2.84 -12.83 4.45
C GLY A 654 4.15 -12.94 3.66
N SER A 655 4.68 -11.85 3.08
CA SER A 655 5.99 -11.87 2.42
C SER A 655 7.17 -12.04 3.39
N PHE A 656 6.97 -11.74 4.68
CA PHE A 656 7.84 -12.11 5.79
C PHE A 656 7.03 -12.86 6.84
N ARG A 657 7.55 -13.97 7.35
CA ARG A 657 6.80 -14.85 8.26
C ARG A 657 7.62 -15.34 9.43
N THR A 658 6.92 -15.56 10.51
CA THR A 658 7.37 -16.32 11.66
C THR A 658 6.65 -17.65 11.69
N TYR A 659 7.38 -18.77 11.54
CA TYR A 659 6.86 -20.09 11.89
C TYR A 659 7.17 -20.36 13.35
N VAL A 660 6.17 -20.74 14.12
CA VAL A 660 6.33 -21.07 15.54
C VAL A 660 5.96 -22.55 15.76
N TYR A 661 6.81 -23.26 16.53
CA TYR A 661 6.54 -24.64 16.88
C TYR A 661 5.55 -24.72 18.04
N THR A 662 4.37 -25.22 17.77
CA THR A 662 3.28 -25.48 18.73
C THR A 662 3.20 -26.96 19.13
N GLY A 663 3.89 -27.84 18.39
CA GLY A 663 3.93 -29.28 18.64
C GLY A 663 2.55 -29.93 18.61
N SER A 664 2.26 -30.76 19.61
CA SER A 664 0.98 -31.48 19.73
C SER A 664 -0.18 -30.61 20.19
N ALA A 665 0.05 -29.35 20.59
CA ALA A 665 -1.03 -28.43 20.95
C ALA A 665 -1.81 -27.95 19.72
N GLY A 666 -1.22 -28.06 18.52
CA GLY A 666 -1.87 -27.67 17.28
C GLY A 666 -1.95 -26.17 17.10
N LEU A 667 -2.83 -25.73 16.19
CA LEU A 667 -3.07 -24.32 15.87
C LEU A 667 -3.98 -23.69 16.90
N SER A 668 -3.45 -22.78 17.70
CA SER A 668 -4.22 -21.85 18.55
C SER A 668 -3.35 -20.62 18.86
N MET A 669 -3.99 -19.51 19.22
CA MET A 669 -3.30 -18.31 19.64
C MET A 669 -2.36 -18.59 20.83
N GLU A 670 -2.87 -19.25 21.87
CA GLU A 670 -2.13 -19.52 23.10
C GLU A 670 -0.89 -20.39 22.84
N ALA A 671 -1.04 -21.47 22.04
CA ALA A 671 0.07 -22.35 21.70
C ALA A 671 1.13 -21.61 20.86
N TRP A 672 0.70 -20.75 19.95
CA TRP A 672 1.59 -19.99 19.10
C TRP A 672 2.41 -18.97 19.91
N PHE A 673 1.77 -18.16 20.76
CA PHE A 673 2.48 -17.21 21.62
C PHE A 673 3.33 -17.88 22.69
N ASP A 674 2.91 -19.01 23.27
CA ASP A 674 3.74 -19.81 24.19
C ASP A 674 5.01 -20.31 23.49
N GLY A 675 4.89 -20.80 22.26
CA GLY A 675 6.04 -21.20 21.45
C GLY A 675 6.97 -20.03 21.13
N LEU A 676 6.40 -18.86 20.77
CA LEU A 676 7.14 -17.64 20.51
C LEU A 676 7.96 -17.20 21.74
N LEU A 677 7.32 -17.13 22.91
CA LEU A 677 7.97 -16.75 24.16
C LEU A 677 9.10 -17.72 24.58
N LYS A 678 9.04 -18.96 24.14
CA LYS A 678 10.08 -19.97 24.32
C LYS A 678 11.21 -19.87 23.28
N GLY A 679 11.13 -18.95 22.32
CA GLY A 679 12.11 -18.82 21.23
C GLY A 679 12.01 -19.90 20.16
N ARG A 680 10.90 -20.65 20.10
CA ARG A 680 10.66 -21.73 19.14
C ARG A 680 10.19 -21.17 17.82
N ALA A 681 10.98 -20.30 17.23
CA ALA A 681 10.62 -19.56 16.03
C ALA A 681 11.63 -19.75 14.90
N LEU A 682 11.12 -19.70 13.68
CA LEU A 682 11.85 -19.62 12.42
C LEU A 682 11.31 -18.41 11.65
N VAL A 683 12.19 -17.50 11.27
CA VAL A 683 11.84 -16.32 10.46
C VAL A 683 12.28 -16.54 9.01
N THR A 684 11.42 -16.20 8.06
CA THR A 684 11.72 -16.37 6.65
C THR A 684 10.96 -15.39 5.74
N SER A 685 11.59 -15.05 4.62
CA SER A 685 11.00 -14.36 3.47
C SER A 685 10.88 -15.26 2.23
N GLY A 686 10.95 -16.60 2.43
CA GLY A 686 10.83 -17.59 1.34
C GLY A 686 11.39 -18.94 1.72
N PRO A 687 12.73 -19.11 1.80
CA PRO A 687 13.34 -20.41 2.13
C PRO A 687 13.01 -20.87 3.56
N ILE A 688 12.57 -22.12 3.70
CA ILE A 688 12.28 -22.73 5.01
C ILE A 688 13.53 -23.49 5.48
N LEU A 689 14.13 -23.03 6.58
CA LEU A 689 15.29 -23.65 7.22
C LEU A 689 14.87 -24.43 8.47
N GLU A 690 14.82 -25.74 8.37
CA GLU A 690 14.68 -26.61 9.53
C GLU A 690 16.07 -26.85 10.14
N MET A 691 16.27 -26.49 11.41
CA MET A 691 17.52 -26.70 12.14
C MET A 691 17.24 -27.48 13.43
N ALA A 692 18.11 -28.43 13.75
CA ALA A 692 18.06 -29.16 15.00
C ALA A 692 19.48 -29.44 15.54
N VAL A 693 19.60 -29.43 16.87
CA VAL A 693 20.80 -29.79 17.58
C VAL A 693 20.47 -31.01 18.47
N GLY A 694 20.75 -32.21 17.94
CA GLY A 694 20.21 -33.44 18.54
C GLY A 694 18.68 -33.45 18.49
N SER A 695 18.02 -33.53 19.66
CA SER A 695 16.56 -33.41 19.82
C SER A 695 16.08 -32.05 20.24
N SER A 696 16.99 -31.07 20.40
CA SER A 696 16.65 -29.73 20.87
C SER A 696 16.08 -28.88 19.74
N LEU A 697 15.07 -28.11 20.09
CA LEU A 697 14.41 -27.14 19.21
C LEU A 697 15.06 -25.74 19.35
N PRO A 698 14.86 -24.81 18.42
CA PRO A 698 15.17 -23.41 18.63
C PRO A 698 14.63 -22.91 19.99
N GLY A 699 15.40 -22.10 20.69
CA GLY A 699 15.06 -21.59 22.04
C GLY A 699 15.41 -22.53 23.20
N ASP A 700 15.70 -23.80 22.96
CA ASP A 700 16.15 -24.72 24.01
C ASP A 700 17.58 -24.36 24.47
N THR A 701 17.85 -24.60 25.74
CA THR A 701 19.20 -24.47 26.32
C THR A 701 19.89 -25.83 26.32
N ILE A 702 21.10 -25.90 25.79
CA ILE A 702 21.94 -27.09 25.81
C ILE A 702 23.07 -26.85 26.81
N GLU A 703 23.12 -27.65 27.87
CA GLU A 703 24.16 -27.58 28.88
C GLU A 703 25.23 -28.64 28.64
N PHE A 704 26.49 -28.28 28.80
CA PHE A 704 27.62 -29.19 28.73
C PHE A 704 28.10 -29.45 30.14
N SER A 705 28.37 -30.72 30.43
CA SER A 705 28.94 -31.14 31.74
C SER A 705 30.43 -30.80 31.86
N ASP A 706 31.10 -30.59 30.75
CA ASP A 706 32.54 -30.32 30.65
C ASP A 706 32.81 -29.09 29.78
N ASP A 707 33.98 -28.46 29.95
CA ASP A 707 34.42 -27.27 29.18
C ASP A 707 34.56 -27.53 27.66
N ARG A 708 34.41 -28.77 27.22
CA ARG A 708 34.46 -29.19 25.80
C ARG A 708 33.33 -30.17 25.48
N GLY A 709 32.53 -29.81 24.50
CA GLY A 709 31.48 -30.67 23.97
C GLY A 709 31.42 -30.60 22.44
N THR A 710 30.93 -31.68 21.81
CA THR A 710 30.64 -31.72 20.38
C THR A 710 29.15 -31.60 20.19
N LEU A 711 28.69 -30.62 19.41
CA LEU A 711 27.31 -30.49 18.97
C LEU A 711 27.16 -31.03 17.55
N ASN A 712 26.21 -31.92 17.37
CA ASN A 712 25.75 -32.33 16.04
C ASN A 712 24.61 -31.43 15.62
N ILE A 713 24.88 -30.54 14.67
CA ILE A 713 23.88 -29.65 14.08
C ILE A 713 23.43 -30.25 12.76
N SER A 714 22.15 -30.45 12.60
CA SER A 714 21.55 -30.86 11.33
C SER A 714 20.65 -29.71 10.83
N GLY A 715 20.72 -29.45 9.53
CA GLY A 715 19.89 -28.44 8.88
C GLY A 715 19.35 -28.97 7.56
N ARG A 716 18.15 -28.55 7.20
CA ARG A 716 17.55 -28.80 5.89
C ARG A 716 16.93 -27.51 5.39
N LEU A 717 17.38 -27.08 4.23
CA LEU A 717 16.80 -25.94 3.51
C LEU A 717 15.82 -26.44 2.46
N ARG A 718 14.66 -25.81 2.38
CA ARG A 718 13.66 -25.98 1.31
C ARG A 718 13.31 -24.63 0.75
N SER A 719 13.28 -24.51 -0.56
CA SER A 719 12.92 -23.27 -1.24
C SER A 719 12.05 -23.58 -2.46
N ILE A 720 11.11 -22.69 -2.74
CA ILE A 720 10.29 -22.69 -3.95
C ILE A 720 10.97 -22.01 -5.13
N VAL A 721 12.10 -21.38 -4.88
CA VAL A 721 12.97 -20.73 -5.88
C VAL A 721 14.40 -21.24 -5.68
N ASP A 722 15.22 -21.09 -6.69
CA ASP A 722 16.66 -21.40 -6.59
C ASP A 722 17.31 -20.45 -5.58
N VAL A 723 18.07 -21.01 -4.64
CA VAL A 723 18.74 -20.28 -3.54
C VAL A 723 20.25 -20.26 -3.75
#